data_3a0127d266724a54d631277655f8400e
#
_entry.id   3a0127d266724a54d631277655f8400e
#
_cell.length_a   1.000
_cell.length_b   1.000
_cell.length_c   1.000
_cell.angle_alpha   90.00
_cell.angle_beta   90.00
_cell.angle_gamma   90.00
#
_symmetry.space_group_name_H-M   'P 1'
#
loop_
_entity.id
_entity.type
_entity.pdbx_description
1 polymer ?
#
loop_
_entity_poly.entity_id
_entity_poly.type
_entity_poly.pdbx_seq_one_letter_code
_entity_poly.pdbx_strand_id
1 'polypeptide(L)'
;MAPPKKAICFVTNELYPLGPGGIGRMLYNFAKLNQEMGLPAEFHFLVPQALLDSRPDAGDLLQAAFANIATVHVCPSLPTTPTQMAQLLARAQEHPWTTEWLYGNSYAYYLGLLAAEERRGAPFDIIEFPDFGGWAVATIEAKRARLAFADTLISARIHSTQGMLYGVERYANDPGHWAGIMFDAERHLFAHADLIVGHDPQITAHTARFYGLEQRWESRSRLEFPPVFLKTGPDSYERADKVVPPQDNRACSDFLFGSRLQPVKRPDLFIRAAILFLERHPNHDGRFRLVCNGWDRAFVDGLKALVPTAMAQRILFLEKAEPDERLMYIDNSIVVVPSDYESLCLFAFEAALAGRKVILNGACPAFGNDFRWHDGDNCLLFDGSVMSLADTMERALTWQQTSFVDAVPDDPYWLGDLSLPTADVLPAADLQPGTAIVAYGAQSPSEFHRQFDVVCQIEQELEAAGKAYEIVFQLPHASFAPDGEEAALVRKRGWTLALSSGNRECPQMFGQRLVSLRRRTVFLLPFGYEVSPGFVPDAIRVMQADPSLAIVSGQIELVDGNTGRSDFVRIYSGEAPSTALLSSRIAPPLCLLNACAVSRIPFDPWAGAFWFEVFARTCALRGEGVVVMPVLAGTLDTLQQQQPETNKRIAAGLLDQIGIAAGWQARLLSVDPVQIPAQTEVRSLVYGEDQLRQIFRINPVGPVRSWEPVGWQDSAGAALVHPLEGHVTIGELAGPWRRISRLVAHVRNARTDNDGAEVAIALARSQVEASDVLKLIQDGGTPDDIAMSNWSVIEPGGSAQLNLACYGVSKGHDKVLLLSRPRNGGRDANAEIVFPAIDFHFNNLSIG
;
A
#
# COMPACT_ATOMS: atom_id res chain seq x y z
N MET A 1 -21.34 -6.24 41.25
CA MET A 1 -21.17 -5.03 40.44
C MET A 1 -21.06 -5.48 39.02
N ALA A 2 -21.75 -4.85 38.08
CA ALA A 2 -21.53 -5.12 36.68
C ALA A 2 -20.06 -4.75 36.33
N PRO A 3 -19.38 -5.52 35.45
CA PRO A 3 -18.03 -5.15 35.04
C PRO A 3 -18.04 -3.74 34.42
N PRO A 4 -16.99 -2.94 34.60
CA PRO A 4 -16.91 -1.63 33.97
C PRO A 4 -16.99 -1.79 32.45
N LYS A 5 -17.74 -0.91 31.80
CA LYS A 5 -17.83 -0.90 30.34
C LYS A 5 -16.50 -0.48 29.74
N LYS A 6 -15.99 -1.24 28.76
CA LYS A 6 -14.83 -0.84 27.96
C LYS A 6 -15.23 0.22 26.94
N ALA A 7 -14.50 1.32 26.88
CA ALA A 7 -14.69 2.36 25.87
C ALA A 7 -13.87 2.05 24.63
N ILE A 8 -14.52 1.89 23.49
CA ILE A 8 -13.92 1.49 22.23
C ILE A 8 -14.17 2.57 21.17
N CYS A 9 -13.11 3.10 20.59
CA CYS A 9 -13.21 4.07 19.51
C CYS A 9 -12.80 3.43 18.17
N PHE A 10 -13.73 3.36 17.24
CA PHE A 10 -13.49 2.90 15.86
C PHE A 10 -13.21 4.11 14.98
N VAL A 11 -12.04 4.13 14.36
CA VAL A 11 -11.66 5.13 13.36
C VAL A 11 -12.13 4.66 11.99
N THR A 12 -12.90 5.47 11.26
CA THR A 12 -13.45 5.06 9.97
C THR A 12 -13.79 6.26 9.08
N ASN A 13 -13.71 6.08 7.76
CA ASN A 13 -14.22 7.05 6.77
C ASN A 13 -15.58 6.63 6.17
N GLU A 14 -16.08 5.46 6.54
CA GLU A 14 -17.36 4.93 6.10
C GLU A 14 -18.20 4.58 7.33
N LEU A 15 -19.39 5.15 7.41
CA LEU A 15 -20.33 4.82 8.48
C LEU A 15 -21.77 4.79 7.92
N TYR A 16 -22.49 3.70 8.15
CA TYR A 16 -23.90 3.63 7.78
C TYR A 16 -24.71 4.67 8.57
N PRO A 17 -25.71 5.37 7.98
CA PRO A 17 -26.24 5.17 6.62
C PRO A 17 -25.57 6.03 5.52
N LEU A 18 -24.52 6.78 5.82
CA LEU A 18 -23.90 7.70 4.88
C LEU A 18 -23.02 7.00 3.85
N GLY A 19 -22.30 5.95 4.28
CA GLY A 19 -21.41 5.17 3.41
C GLY A 19 -22.06 3.87 2.95
N PRO A 20 -22.08 3.56 1.65
CA PRO A 20 -22.61 2.30 1.15
C PRO A 20 -21.66 1.11 1.32
N GLY A 21 -20.47 1.33 1.87
CA GLY A 21 -19.41 0.33 2.01
C GLY A 21 -19.69 -0.74 3.04
N GLY A 22 -18.95 -1.85 2.94
CA GLY A 22 -19.05 -2.98 3.86
C GLY A 22 -18.59 -2.64 5.29
N ILE A 23 -17.56 -1.80 5.42
CA ILE A 23 -16.99 -1.40 6.72
C ILE A 23 -18.01 -0.64 7.55
N GLY A 24 -18.62 0.39 6.96
CA GLY A 24 -19.61 1.20 7.67
C GLY A 24 -20.82 0.38 8.13
N ARG A 25 -21.26 -0.61 7.34
CA ARG A 25 -22.33 -1.54 7.73
C ARG A 25 -21.89 -2.50 8.84
N MET A 26 -20.70 -3.04 8.75
CA MET A 26 -20.14 -3.93 9.78
C MET A 26 -20.05 -3.21 11.12
N LEU A 27 -19.54 -1.99 11.16
CA LEU A 27 -19.44 -1.18 12.38
C LEU A 27 -20.82 -0.85 12.99
N TYR A 28 -21.80 -0.53 12.15
CA TYR A 28 -23.17 -0.38 12.57
C TYR A 28 -23.74 -1.67 13.17
N ASN A 29 -23.44 -2.81 12.53
CA ASN A 29 -23.85 -4.12 13.01
C ASN A 29 -23.25 -4.44 14.39
N PHE A 30 -21.98 -4.13 14.62
CA PHE A 30 -21.37 -4.27 15.95
C PHE A 30 -22.08 -3.41 17.00
N ALA A 31 -22.41 -2.15 16.69
CA ALA A 31 -23.11 -1.28 17.62
C ALA A 31 -24.52 -1.81 17.97
N LYS A 32 -25.22 -2.34 16.98
CA LYS A 32 -26.54 -2.99 17.20
C LYS A 32 -26.42 -4.28 18.01
N LEU A 33 -25.47 -5.14 17.70
CA LEU A 33 -25.21 -6.36 18.48
C LEU A 33 -24.90 -6.02 19.94
N ASN A 34 -24.02 -5.03 20.17
CA ASN A 34 -23.66 -4.57 21.51
C ASN A 34 -24.88 -4.10 22.32
N GLN A 35 -25.78 -3.33 21.68
CA GLN A 35 -27.02 -2.86 22.29
C GLN A 35 -27.96 -4.03 22.64
N GLU A 36 -28.20 -4.95 21.71
CA GLU A 36 -29.14 -6.07 21.87
C GLU A 36 -28.72 -7.07 22.93
N MET A 37 -27.43 -7.37 22.95
CA MET A 37 -26.88 -8.32 23.91
C MET A 37 -26.56 -7.68 25.27
N GLY A 38 -26.64 -6.35 25.38
CA GLY A 38 -26.27 -5.61 26.57
C GLY A 38 -24.79 -5.84 26.94
N LEU A 39 -23.90 -5.93 25.95
CA LEU A 39 -22.48 -6.18 26.18
C LEU A 39 -21.85 -5.01 26.96
N PRO A 40 -20.80 -5.26 27.77
CA PRO A 40 -20.17 -4.25 28.62
C PRO A 40 -19.18 -3.39 27.81
N ALA A 41 -19.65 -2.78 26.71
CA ALA A 41 -18.87 -1.88 25.88
C ALA A 41 -19.61 -0.56 25.60
N GLU A 42 -18.85 0.51 25.51
CA GLU A 42 -19.30 1.84 25.09
C GLU A 42 -18.63 2.16 23.75
N PHE A 43 -19.43 2.33 22.71
CA PHE A 43 -18.92 2.53 21.35
C PHE A 43 -18.85 4.00 20.99
N HIS A 44 -17.72 4.35 20.39
CA HIS A 44 -17.44 5.65 19.81
C HIS A 44 -16.97 5.44 18.38
N PHE A 45 -17.35 6.32 17.46
CA PHE A 45 -16.89 6.34 16.09
C PHE A 45 -16.22 7.69 15.82
N LEU A 46 -15.02 7.68 15.31
CA LEU A 46 -14.33 8.88 14.83
C LEU A 46 -14.35 8.89 13.30
N VAL A 47 -15.07 9.85 12.74
CA VAL A 47 -15.25 10.00 11.30
C VAL A 47 -14.67 11.32 10.79
N PRO A 48 -14.23 11.41 9.51
CA PRO A 48 -13.74 12.66 8.95
C PRO A 48 -14.89 13.61 8.63
N GLN A 49 -14.64 14.91 8.70
CA GLN A 49 -15.59 15.95 8.32
C GLN A 49 -16.15 15.74 6.91
N ALA A 50 -15.31 15.28 5.97
CA ALA A 50 -15.71 14.99 4.60
C ALA A 50 -16.89 13.99 4.50
N LEU A 51 -17.07 13.10 5.47
CA LEU A 51 -18.22 12.21 5.50
C LEU A 51 -19.53 12.99 5.79
N LEU A 52 -19.47 13.99 6.67
CA LEU A 52 -20.62 14.85 6.96
C LEU A 52 -20.92 15.81 5.80
N ASP A 53 -19.90 16.27 5.12
CA ASP A 53 -20.01 17.17 3.96
C ASP A 53 -20.56 16.46 2.71
N SER A 54 -20.67 15.12 2.74
CA SER A 54 -21.18 14.33 1.62
C SER A 54 -22.62 14.63 1.24
N ARG A 55 -23.44 15.11 2.21
CA ARG A 55 -24.82 15.50 2.01
C ARG A 55 -25.32 16.42 3.15
N PRO A 56 -26.29 17.31 2.84
CA PRO A 56 -26.75 18.32 3.83
C PRO A 56 -27.34 17.75 5.13
N ASP A 57 -27.96 16.56 5.06
CA ASP A 57 -28.64 15.91 6.19
C ASP A 57 -27.79 14.83 6.87
N ALA A 58 -26.49 14.77 6.56
CA ALA A 58 -25.59 13.72 7.07
C ALA A 58 -25.57 13.65 8.62
N GLY A 59 -25.48 14.80 9.28
CA GLY A 59 -25.47 14.88 10.75
C GLY A 59 -26.74 14.29 11.36
N ASP A 60 -27.92 14.66 10.84
CA ASP A 60 -29.21 14.19 11.34
C ASP A 60 -29.37 12.68 11.15
N LEU A 61 -28.92 12.16 9.99
CA LEU A 61 -28.96 10.73 9.71
C LEU A 61 -28.05 9.91 10.64
N LEU A 62 -26.84 10.38 10.90
CA LEU A 62 -25.94 9.71 11.85
C LEU A 62 -26.50 9.77 13.26
N GLN A 63 -27.01 10.94 13.68
CA GLN A 63 -27.62 11.08 14.99
C GLN A 63 -28.81 10.14 15.16
N ALA A 64 -29.68 10.03 14.15
CA ALA A 64 -30.81 9.11 14.19
C ALA A 64 -30.37 7.64 14.24
N ALA A 65 -29.36 7.26 13.42
CA ALA A 65 -28.88 5.88 13.35
C ALA A 65 -28.18 5.42 14.62
N PHE A 66 -27.45 6.31 15.31
CA PHE A 66 -26.63 5.97 16.46
C PHE A 66 -27.21 6.43 17.81
N ALA A 67 -28.41 7.03 17.83
CA ALA A 67 -29.05 7.44 19.05
C ALA A 67 -29.14 6.29 20.08
N ASN A 68 -28.54 6.49 21.25
CA ASN A 68 -28.50 5.51 22.34
C ASN A 68 -27.70 4.21 22.10
N ILE A 69 -27.00 4.09 20.99
CA ILE A 69 -26.18 2.90 20.68
C ILE A 69 -24.68 3.20 20.59
N ALA A 70 -24.31 4.42 20.17
CA ALA A 70 -22.92 4.85 20.09
C ALA A 70 -22.80 6.37 20.06
N THR A 71 -21.59 6.87 20.32
CA THR A 71 -21.26 8.30 20.18
C THR A 71 -20.44 8.50 18.90
N VAL A 72 -20.83 9.46 18.05
CA VAL A 72 -20.08 9.82 16.85
C VAL A 72 -19.29 11.09 17.09
N HIS A 73 -17.98 11.01 16.90
CA HIS A 73 -17.05 12.13 16.93
C HIS A 73 -16.63 12.46 15.50
N VAL A 74 -16.40 13.74 15.25
CA VAL A 74 -15.93 14.20 13.94
C VAL A 74 -14.51 14.73 14.10
N CYS A 75 -13.57 14.22 13.32
CA CYS A 75 -12.26 14.80 13.25
C CYS A 75 -12.27 16.02 12.32
N PRO A 76 -11.47 17.03 12.60
CA PRO A 76 -11.41 18.23 11.77
C PRO A 76 -10.99 17.86 10.34
N SER A 77 -11.50 18.61 9.38
CA SER A 77 -11.02 18.52 7.99
C SER A 77 -9.54 18.73 7.96
N LEU A 78 -8.86 18.04 7.05
CA LEU A 78 -7.47 18.36 6.77
C LEU A 78 -7.37 19.85 6.48
N PRO A 79 -6.39 20.54 7.08
CA PRO A 79 -6.19 21.94 6.83
C PRO A 79 -5.79 22.14 5.35
N THR A 80 -6.58 22.96 4.67
CA THR A 80 -6.34 23.32 3.27
C THR A 80 -5.60 24.65 3.15
N THR A 81 -5.42 25.35 4.27
CA THR A 81 -4.77 26.67 4.32
C THR A 81 -3.64 26.69 5.38
N PRO A 82 -2.63 27.55 5.19
CA PRO A 82 -1.56 27.80 6.15
C PRO A 82 -2.05 27.97 7.58
N THR A 83 -3.05 28.81 7.74
CA THR A 83 -3.60 29.19 9.05
C THR A 83 -4.25 28.00 9.77
N GLN A 84 -4.95 27.13 9.04
CA GLN A 84 -5.60 25.96 9.63
C GLN A 84 -4.57 24.93 10.10
N MET A 85 -3.50 24.69 9.33
CA MET A 85 -2.43 23.80 9.75
C MET A 85 -1.67 24.39 10.96
N ALA A 86 -1.40 25.70 10.96
CA ALA A 86 -0.80 26.37 12.10
C ALA A 86 -1.65 26.24 13.37
N GLN A 87 -2.97 26.28 13.25
CA GLN A 87 -3.87 26.04 14.38
C GLN A 87 -3.78 24.60 14.90
N LEU A 88 -3.71 23.61 13.99
CA LEU A 88 -3.62 22.20 14.38
C LEU A 88 -2.27 21.84 14.99
N LEU A 89 -1.17 22.29 14.38
CA LEU A 89 0.21 22.02 14.84
C LEU A 89 0.74 23.11 15.77
N ALA A 90 -0.09 24.09 16.12
CA ALA A 90 0.21 25.30 16.87
C ALA A 90 1.14 26.29 16.19
N ARG A 91 1.60 26.06 14.94
CA ARG A 91 2.53 26.97 14.29
C ARG A 91 2.59 26.99 12.80
N ALA A 92 2.39 25.88 12.11
CA ALA A 92 2.89 25.78 10.76
C ALA A 92 1.94 25.05 9.84
N GLN A 93 2.10 25.34 8.58
CA GLN A 93 1.38 24.70 7.51
C GLN A 93 2.23 23.58 6.91
N GLU A 94 1.63 22.46 6.65
CA GLU A 94 2.23 21.51 5.77
C GLU A 94 1.96 21.83 4.31
N HIS A 95 2.98 21.64 3.46
CA HIS A 95 2.79 21.81 2.03
C HIS A 95 1.86 20.70 1.49
N PRO A 96 0.80 21.02 0.70
CA PRO A 96 -0.20 20.06 0.23
C PRO A 96 0.33 19.16 -0.89
N TRP A 97 1.33 18.36 -0.57
CA TRP A 97 1.85 17.35 -1.49
C TRP A 97 1.05 16.06 -1.35
N THR A 98 0.80 15.39 -2.46
CA THR A 98 0.06 14.14 -2.47
C THR A 98 0.63 13.05 -1.57
N THR A 99 1.92 13.05 -1.33
CA THR A 99 2.63 12.11 -0.45
C THR A 99 2.45 12.42 1.03
N GLU A 100 2.35 13.69 1.37
CA GLU A 100 2.18 14.17 2.74
C GLU A 100 0.72 14.14 3.18
N TRP A 101 -0.19 14.12 2.22
CA TRP A 101 -1.62 13.96 2.48
C TRP A 101 -1.96 12.73 3.33
N LEU A 102 -1.30 11.59 3.13
CA LEU A 102 -1.50 10.39 3.96
C LEU A 102 -1.14 10.63 5.42
N TYR A 103 0.02 11.22 5.64
CA TYR A 103 0.47 11.54 6.99
C TYR A 103 -0.36 12.66 7.61
N GLY A 104 -0.77 13.65 6.81
CA GLY A 104 -1.68 14.70 7.24
C GLY A 104 -3.03 14.14 7.72
N ASN A 105 -3.61 13.16 7.02
CA ASN A 105 -4.80 12.45 7.46
C ASN A 105 -4.56 11.74 8.80
N SER A 106 -3.42 11.07 8.96
CA SER A 106 -3.07 10.40 10.21
C SER A 106 -2.99 11.38 11.39
N TYR A 107 -2.43 12.57 11.16
CA TYR A 107 -2.42 13.65 12.16
C TYR A 107 -3.83 14.15 12.51
N ALA A 108 -4.70 14.32 11.52
CA ALA A 108 -6.08 14.74 11.77
C ALA A 108 -6.83 13.73 12.65
N TYR A 109 -6.67 12.44 12.39
CA TYR A 109 -7.26 11.40 13.24
C TYR A 109 -6.63 11.37 14.64
N TYR A 110 -5.32 11.50 14.77
CA TYR A 110 -4.65 11.60 16.06
C TYR A 110 -5.20 12.74 16.91
N LEU A 111 -5.31 13.95 16.35
CA LEU A 111 -5.87 15.11 17.02
C LEU A 111 -7.37 14.93 17.32
N GLY A 112 -8.10 14.29 16.42
CA GLY A 112 -9.51 13.93 16.61
C GLY A 112 -9.73 12.98 17.78
N LEU A 113 -8.83 12.00 17.96
CA LEU A 113 -8.84 11.08 19.11
C LEU A 113 -8.56 11.80 20.41
N LEU A 114 -7.54 12.67 20.47
CA LEU A 114 -7.26 13.49 21.67
C LEU A 114 -8.47 14.35 22.07
N ALA A 115 -9.08 15.02 21.10
CA ALA A 115 -10.27 15.82 21.35
C ALA A 115 -11.49 14.98 21.74
N ALA A 116 -11.58 13.72 21.29
CA ALA A 116 -12.64 12.82 21.69
C ALA A 116 -12.46 12.33 23.15
N GLU A 117 -11.23 12.02 23.58
CA GLU A 117 -10.91 11.69 24.97
C GLU A 117 -11.16 12.88 25.90
N GLU A 118 -10.75 14.09 25.48
CA GLU A 118 -11.00 15.31 26.25
C GLU A 118 -12.52 15.54 26.48
N ARG A 119 -13.33 15.42 25.40
CA ARG A 119 -14.80 15.53 25.51
C ARG A 119 -15.41 14.45 26.39
N ARG A 120 -14.86 13.24 26.33
CA ARG A 120 -15.29 12.12 27.17
C ARG A 120 -14.87 12.29 28.64
N GLY A 121 -13.77 12.99 28.89
CA GLY A 121 -13.16 13.15 30.23
C GLY A 121 -12.41 11.90 30.71
N ALA A 122 -12.14 10.93 29.83
CA ALA A 122 -11.42 9.69 30.15
C ALA A 122 -10.78 9.08 28.85
N PRO A 123 -9.66 8.35 28.97
CA PRO A 123 -9.03 7.66 27.84
C PRO A 123 -9.94 6.55 27.30
N PHE A 124 -9.73 6.17 26.02
CA PHE A 124 -10.29 4.96 25.44
C PHE A 124 -9.50 3.74 25.94
N ASP A 125 -10.20 2.63 26.20
CA ASP A 125 -9.55 1.35 26.47
C ASP A 125 -8.99 0.74 25.19
N ILE A 126 -9.70 0.92 24.05
CA ILE A 126 -9.35 0.39 22.75
C ILE A 126 -9.58 1.45 21.69
N ILE A 127 -8.62 1.58 20.76
CA ILE A 127 -8.77 2.32 19.50
C ILE A 127 -8.56 1.33 18.35
N GLU A 128 -9.59 1.13 17.53
CA GLU A 128 -9.51 0.25 16.36
C GLU A 128 -9.39 1.07 15.09
N PHE A 129 -8.38 0.74 14.29
CA PHE A 129 -8.16 1.29 12.96
C PHE A 129 -8.45 0.26 11.88
N PRO A 130 -9.01 0.68 10.73
CA PRO A 130 -9.02 -0.16 9.54
C PRO A 130 -7.59 -0.28 8.99
N ASP A 131 -7.32 -1.34 8.28
CA ASP A 131 -6.01 -1.68 7.76
C ASP A 131 -5.53 -0.80 6.59
N PHE A 132 -6.39 0.02 6.01
CA PHE A 132 -6.08 0.84 4.84
C PHE A 132 -5.89 2.32 5.18
N GLY A 133 -5.22 3.05 4.27
CA GLY A 133 -5.12 4.51 4.30
C GLY A 133 -4.07 5.09 5.24
N GLY A 134 -3.37 4.25 6.00
CA GLY A 134 -2.26 4.71 6.86
C GLY A 134 -2.66 5.65 8.00
N TRP A 135 -3.91 5.64 8.45
CA TRP A 135 -4.47 6.63 9.38
C TRP A 135 -3.94 6.53 10.80
N ALA A 136 -3.34 5.40 11.15
CA ALA A 136 -2.86 5.14 12.50
C ALA A 136 -1.46 5.68 12.80
N VAL A 137 -0.67 6.09 11.79
CA VAL A 137 0.76 6.37 11.94
C VAL A 137 1.05 7.34 13.09
N ALA A 138 0.44 8.53 13.10
CA ALA A 138 0.67 9.52 14.16
C ALA A 138 0.21 9.04 15.54
N THR A 139 -0.89 8.30 15.62
CA THR A 139 -1.41 7.73 16.87
C THR A 139 -0.47 6.66 17.42
N ILE A 140 0.05 5.79 16.56
CA ILE A 140 1.05 4.78 16.93
C ILE A 140 2.34 5.44 17.39
N GLU A 141 2.84 6.43 16.67
CA GLU A 141 4.06 7.16 17.07
C GLU A 141 3.87 7.90 18.39
N ALA A 142 2.68 8.48 18.65
CA ALA A 142 2.35 9.09 19.93
C ALA A 142 2.34 8.06 21.08
N LYS A 143 1.80 6.85 20.84
CA LYS A 143 1.82 5.76 21.81
C LYS A 143 3.25 5.26 22.07
N ARG A 144 4.04 5.01 21.01
CA ARG A 144 5.45 4.60 21.12
C ARG A 144 6.29 5.63 21.87
N ALA A 145 6.03 6.91 21.61
CA ALA A 145 6.67 8.03 22.31
C ALA A 145 6.10 8.29 23.71
N ARG A 146 5.06 7.56 24.14
CA ARG A 146 4.34 7.79 25.40
C ARG A 146 3.85 9.22 25.60
N LEU A 147 3.51 9.88 24.51
CA LEU A 147 2.91 11.21 24.49
C LEU A 147 1.40 11.13 24.71
N ALA A 148 0.77 10.09 24.15
CA ALA A 148 -0.66 9.81 24.31
C ALA A 148 -0.90 8.30 24.16
N PHE A 149 -2.07 7.79 24.56
CA PHE A 149 -2.55 6.42 24.37
C PHE A 149 -1.61 5.32 24.91
N ALA A 150 -0.75 5.65 25.90
CA ALA A 150 0.25 4.69 26.41
C ALA A 150 -0.40 3.40 26.94
N ASP A 151 -1.57 3.53 27.61
CA ASP A 151 -2.31 2.43 28.22
C ASP A 151 -3.52 1.99 27.37
N THR A 152 -3.74 2.59 26.20
CA THR A 152 -4.81 2.24 25.27
C THR A 152 -4.36 1.14 24.33
N LEU A 153 -5.16 0.08 24.15
CA LEU A 153 -4.90 -0.95 23.16
C LEU A 153 -5.22 -0.42 21.77
N ILE A 154 -4.24 -0.48 20.83
CA ILE A 154 -4.45 -0.16 19.43
C ILE A 154 -4.66 -1.45 18.67
N SER A 155 -5.80 -1.61 18.00
CA SER A 155 -6.10 -2.75 17.15
C SER A 155 -6.19 -2.36 15.68
N ALA A 156 -5.77 -3.29 14.80
CA ALA A 156 -5.90 -3.20 13.36
C ALA A 156 -6.88 -4.26 12.87
N ARG A 157 -7.95 -3.85 12.18
CA ARG A 157 -8.90 -4.78 11.56
C ARG A 157 -8.63 -4.92 10.07
N ILE A 158 -8.50 -6.16 9.61
CA ILE A 158 -8.24 -6.48 8.20
C ILE A 158 -9.53 -6.34 7.40
N HIS A 159 -9.50 -5.46 6.40
CA HIS A 159 -10.58 -5.27 5.43
C HIS A 159 -10.11 -5.47 4.00
N SER A 160 -9.06 -4.85 3.61
CA SER A 160 -8.29 -4.93 2.36
C SER A 160 -7.43 -3.69 2.28
N THR A 161 -6.14 -3.84 2.42
CA THR A 161 -5.23 -2.70 2.34
C THR A 161 -5.17 -2.14 0.92
N GLN A 162 -4.94 -0.85 0.80
CA GLN A 162 -4.77 -0.22 -0.50
C GLN A 162 -3.51 -0.75 -1.22
N GLY A 163 -2.43 -1.00 -0.47
CA GLY A 163 -1.21 -1.59 -1.01
C GLY A 163 -1.44 -2.96 -1.65
N MET A 164 -2.22 -3.83 -1.01
CA MET A 164 -2.59 -5.14 -1.58
C MET A 164 -3.50 -4.99 -2.80
N LEU A 165 -4.50 -4.09 -2.73
CA LEU A 165 -5.40 -3.85 -3.85
C LEU A 165 -4.68 -3.35 -5.09
N TYR A 166 -3.66 -2.48 -4.95
CA TYR A 166 -2.83 -2.07 -6.08
C TYR A 166 -2.11 -3.24 -6.76
N GLY A 167 -1.75 -4.27 -6.01
CA GLY A 167 -1.16 -5.47 -6.57
C GLY A 167 -2.14 -6.34 -7.36
N VAL A 168 -3.41 -6.31 -6.98
CA VAL A 168 -4.47 -7.14 -7.59
C VAL A 168 -5.20 -6.40 -8.71
N GLU A 169 -5.35 -5.07 -8.60
CA GLU A 169 -6.05 -4.27 -9.59
C GLU A 169 -5.26 -4.17 -10.90
N ARG A 170 -5.75 -4.84 -11.93
CA ARG A 170 -5.08 -4.96 -13.25
C ARG A 170 -5.08 -3.67 -14.05
N TYR A 171 -5.96 -2.75 -13.73
CA TYR A 171 -6.16 -1.47 -14.42
C TYR A 171 -5.90 -0.29 -13.48
N ALA A 172 -5.23 -0.52 -12.35
CA ALA A 172 -4.91 0.57 -11.44
C ALA A 172 -4.16 1.65 -12.21
N ASN A 173 -4.71 2.85 -12.17
CA ASN A 173 -4.00 4.03 -12.64
C ASN A 173 -2.66 4.09 -11.90
N ASP A 174 -1.63 4.58 -12.61
CA ASP A 174 -0.29 4.75 -12.09
C ASP A 174 -0.30 5.31 -10.64
N PRO A 175 -0.05 4.49 -9.59
CA PRO A 175 -0.09 4.99 -8.22
C PRO A 175 1.09 5.89 -7.87
N GLY A 176 2.13 5.98 -8.72
CA GLY A 176 3.34 6.77 -8.46
C GLY A 176 4.14 6.24 -7.27
N HIS A 177 5.06 7.07 -6.77
CA HIS A 177 5.75 6.84 -5.51
C HIS A 177 4.80 6.81 -4.30
N TRP A 178 3.58 7.24 -4.47
CA TRP A 178 2.49 7.22 -3.51
C TRP A 178 2.14 5.82 -3.01
N ALA A 179 2.22 4.79 -3.87
CA ALA A 179 1.98 3.41 -3.45
C ALA A 179 2.99 2.91 -2.42
N GLY A 180 4.25 3.33 -2.53
CA GLY A 180 5.28 2.97 -1.55
C GLY A 180 5.03 3.61 -0.19
N ILE A 181 4.58 4.86 -0.16
CA ILE A 181 4.24 5.56 1.09
C ILE A 181 2.99 4.93 1.71
N MET A 182 2.00 4.57 0.91
CA MET A 182 0.81 3.86 1.38
C MET A 182 1.18 2.50 1.96
N PHE A 183 2.00 1.72 1.26
CA PHE A 183 2.51 0.45 1.75
C PHE A 183 3.21 0.61 3.10
N ASP A 184 4.10 1.60 3.25
CA ASP A 184 4.82 1.85 4.48
C ASP A 184 3.86 2.24 5.62
N ALA A 185 2.90 3.10 5.36
CA ALA A 185 1.94 3.58 6.36
C ALA A 185 1.00 2.45 6.86
N GLU A 186 0.53 1.60 5.96
CA GLU A 186 -0.29 0.43 6.30
C GLU A 186 0.56 -0.63 7.03
N ARG A 187 1.79 -0.89 6.55
CA ARG A 187 2.74 -1.77 7.24
C ARG A 187 3.04 -1.30 8.65
N HIS A 188 3.18 0.01 8.85
CA HIS A 188 3.45 0.60 10.16
C HIS A 188 2.34 0.28 11.17
N LEU A 189 1.07 0.36 10.76
CA LEU A 189 -0.04 -0.08 11.59
C LEU A 189 0.11 -1.54 12.00
N PHE A 190 0.30 -2.46 11.06
CA PHE A 190 0.43 -3.88 11.38
C PHE A 190 1.69 -4.21 12.19
N ALA A 191 2.79 -3.49 11.99
CA ALA A 191 4.03 -3.70 12.72
C ALA A 191 3.89 -3.34 14.22
N HIS A 192 3.08 -2.35 14.55
CA HIS A 192 3.04 -1.73 15.88
C HIS A 192 1.67 -1.77 16.57
N ALA A 193 0.60 -2.24 15.92
CA ALA A 193 -0.66 -2.52 16.60
C ALA A 193 -0.48 -3.59 17.68
N ASP A 194 -1.17 -3.43 18.80
CA ASP A 194 -1.16 -4.41 19.89
C ASP A 194 -1.93 -5.68 19.51
N LEU A 195 -2.98 -5.53 18.68
CA LEU A 195 -3.83 -6.62 18.22
C LEU A 195 -4.16 -6.45 16.73
N ILE A 196 -4.19 -7.57 16.01
CA ILE A 196 -4.61 -7.64 14.61
C ILE A 196 -5.84 -8.55 14.55
N VAL A 197 -6.94 -8.04 13.99
CA VAL A 197 -8.21 -8.76 13.91
C VAL A 197 -8.51 -9.08 12.45
N GLY A 198 -8.53 -10.37 12.12
CA GLY A 198 -8.87 -10.86 10.79
C GLY A 198 -10.18 -11.62 10.79
N HIS A 199 -10.75 -11.86 9.61
CA HIS A 199 -12.02 -12.59 9.44
C HIS A 199 -11.83 -13.99 8.86
N ASP A 200 -10.66 -14.22 8.26
CA ASP A 200 -10.31 -15.45 7.56
C ASP A 200 -8.84 -15.77 7.78
N PRO A 201 -8.47 -17.04 8.07
CA PRO A 201 -7.11 -17.43 8.39
C PRO A 201 -6.16 -17.24 7.20
N GLN A 202 -6.61 -17.51 5.98
CA GLN A 202 -5.78 -17.40 4.78
C GLN A 202 -5.53 -15.94 4.41
N ILE A 203 -6.56 -15.09 4.50
CA ILE A 203 -6.44 -13.65 4.29
C ILE A 203 -5.48 -13.04 5.34
N THR A 204 -5.63 -13.45 6.60
CA THR A 204 -4.77 -13.00 7.70
C THR A 204 -3.31 -13.38 7.46
N ALA A 205 -3.04 -14.64 7.09
CA ALA A 205 -1.71 -15.12 6.76
C ALA A 205 -1.15 -14.47 5.47
N HIS A 206 -2.00 -14.20 4.49
CA HIS A 206 -1.62 -13.50 3.27
C HIS A 206 -1.18 -12.05 3.56
N THR A 207 -1.94 -11.34 4.39
CA THR A 207 -1.59 -9.98 4.82
C THR A 207 -0.26 -9.95 5.56
N ALA A 208 -0.02 -10.90 6.47
CA ALA A 208 1.26 -11.03 7.19
C ALA A 208 2.44 -11.19 6.23
N ARG A 209 2.32 -12.08 5.24
CA ARG A 209 3.35 -12.32 4.22
C ARG A 209 3.58 -11.10 3.33
N PHE A 210 2.50 -10.44 2.89
CA PHE A 210 2.59 -9.27 2.04
C PHE A 210 3.42 -8.15 2.68
N TYR A 211 3.24 -7.93 3.99
CA TYR A 211 3.98 -6.90 4.73
C TYR A 211 5.31 -7.42 5.36
N GLY A 212 5.63 -8.71 5.23
CA GLY A 212 6.84 -9.30 5.79
C GLY A 212 6.87 -9.31 7.32
N LEU A 213 5.72 -9.63 7.93
CA LEU A 213 5.53 -9.56 9.39
C LEU A 213 5.20 -10.92 10.02
N GLU A 214 5.39 -12.04 9.32
CA GLU A 214 4.98 -13.38 9.74
C GLU A 214 5.49 -13.76 11.13
N GLN A 215 6.74 -13.43 11.44
CA GLN A 215 7.37 -13.82 12.71
C GLN A 215 6.71 -13.20 13.96
N ARG A 216 6.07 -12.05 13.80
CA ARG A 216 5.44 -11.29 14.91
C ARG A 216 3.91 -11.34 14.86
N TRP A 217 3.35 -12.07 13.91
CA TRP A 217 1.93 -12.01 13.60
C TRP A 217 1.08 -12.87 14.53
N GLU A 218 1.43 -14.14 14.68
CA GLU A 218 0.60 -15.12 15.42
C GLU A 218 0.30 -14.71 16.86
N SER A 219 1.28 -14.16 17.57
CA SER A 219 1.11 -13.75 18.97
C SER A 219 0.16 -12.56 19.16
N ARG A 220 -0.14 -11.82 18.10
CA ARG A 220 -0.94 -10.59 18.12
C ARG A 220 -2.19 -10.68 17.22
N SER A 221 -2.40 -11.78 16.52
CA SER A 221 -3.54 -11.94 15.62
C SER A 221 -4.66 -12.74 16.26
N ARG A 222 -5.88 -12.37 15.93
CA ARG A 222 -7.11 -13.08 16.32
C ARG A 222 -8.06 -13.13 15.12
N LEU A 223 -8.73 -14.25 14.96
CA LEU A 223 -9.84 -14.36 14.02
C LEU A 223 -11.13 -13.96 14.74
N GLU A 224 -11.96 -13.20 14.05
CA GLU A 224 -13.28 -12.77 14.53
C GLU A 224 -14.21 -12.62 13.33
N PHE A 225 -15.26 -13.43 13.29
CA PHE A 225 -16.31 -13.26 12.30
C PHE A 225 -17.31 -12.19 12.78
N PRO A 226 -17.52 -11.11 11.99
CA PRO A 226 -18.37 -10.01 12.41
C PRO A 226 -19.86 -10.37 12.28
N PRO A 227 -20.76 -9.66 12.99
CA PRO A 227 -22.19 -9.84 12.84
C PRO A 227 -22.66 -9.45 11.43
N VAL A 228 -23.42 -10.33 10.79
CA VAL A 228 -24.07 -10.10 9.50
C VAL A 228 -25.58 -9.97 9.70
N PHE A 229 -26.18 -8.92 9.16
CA PHE A 229 -27.60 -8.68 9.23
C PHE A 229 -28.21 -8.61 7.83
N LEU A 230 -29.37 -9.27 7.65
CA LEU A 230 -30.09 -9.26 6.39
C LEU A 230 -30.75 -7.93 6.09
N LYS A 231 -31.27 -7.26 7.14
CA LYS A 231 -31.90 -5.95 7.04
C LYS A 231 -31.19 -4.97 7.95
N THR A 232 -30.71 -3.87 7.37
CA THR A 232 -30.08 -2.77 8.11
C THR A 232 -31.00 -1.57 8.10
N GLY A 233 -31.55 -1.25 9.28
CA GLY A 233 -32.38 -0.07 9.49
C GLY A 233 -32.85 0.00 10.95
N PRO A 234 -33.26 1.16 11.45
CA PRO A 234 -33.66 1.32 12.84
C PRO A 234 -34.85 0.43 13.25
N ASP A 235 -35.70 0.04 12.31
CA ASP A 235 -36.93 -0.70 12.56
C ASP A 235 -36.95 -2.14 12.01
N SER A 236 -35.87 -2.63 11.38
CA SER A 236 -35.91 -3.90 10.65
C SER A 236 -34.69 -4.77 10.90
N TYR A 237 -34.41 -5.03 12.17
CA TYR A 237 -33.26 -5.81 12.57
C TYR A 237 -33.57 -7.32 12.62
N GLU A 238 -33.06 -8.08 11.67
CA GLU A 238 -33.04 -9.55 11.71
C GLU A 238 -31.61 -10.05 11.73
N ARG A 239 -31.20 -10.69 12.84
CA ARG A 239 -29.92 -11.35 12.93
C ARG A 239 -29.90 -12.60 12.06
N ALA A 240 -28.78 -12.80 11.39
CA ALA A 240 -28.56 -13.94 10.51
C ALA A 240 -28.63 -15.31 11.25
N ASP A 241 -28.23 -15.37 12.52
CA ASP A 241 -28.31 -16.59 13.34
C ASP A 241 -29.74 -16.96 13.73
N LYS A 242 -30.70 -16.06 13.56
CA LYS A 242 -32.12 -16.30 13.83
C LYS A 242 -32.96 -16.58 12.58
N VAL A 243 -32.38 -16.38 11.41
CA VAL A 243 -33.06 -16.64 10.15
C VAL A 243 -33.00 -18.13 9.85
N VAL A 244 -34.14 -18.81 9.93
CA VAL A 244 -34.27 -20.12 9.31
C VAL A 244 -34.33 -19.87 7.80
N PRO A 245 -33.32 -20.29 7.03
CA PRO A 245 -33.33 -20.08 5.58
C PRO A 245 -34.63 -20.62 5.01
N PRO A 246 -35.32 -19.87 4.15
CA PRO A 246 -36.52 -20.38 3.53
C PRO A 246 -36.18 -21.65 2.74
N GLN A 247 -36.84 -22.76 3.01
CA GLN A 247 -36.73 -24.00 2.23
C GLN A 247 -37.31 -23.84 0.80
N ASP A 248 -37.51 -22.62 0.38
CA ASP A 248 -38.13 -22.23 -0.87
C ASP A 248 -37.08 -22.24 -1.98
N ASN A 249 -36.87 -23.39 -2.59
CA ASN A 249 -36.15 -23.60 -3.84
C ASN A 249 -36.91 -22.94 -5.02
N ARG A 250 -37.28 -21.66 -4.90
CA ARG A 250 -37.80 -20.95 -6.06
C ARG A 250 -36.75 -21.00 -7.16
N ALA A 251 -37.15 -21.45 -8.32
CA ALA A 251 -36.29 -21.46 -9.50
C ALA A 251 -35.96 -20.00 -9.89
N CYS A 252 -34.87 -19.47 -9.36
CA CYS A 252 -34.35 -18.18 -9.80
C CYS A 252 -33.62 -18.39 -11.12
N SER A 253 -33.99 -17.59 -12.13
CA SER A 253 -33.32 -17.54 -13.43
C SER A 253 -32.46 -16.31 -13.61
N ASP A 254 -32.57 -15.31 -12.74
CA ASP A 254 -31.79 -14.08 -12.77
C ASP A 254 -30.43 -14.25 -12.07
N PHE A 255 -29.41 -13.55 -12.59
CA PHE A 255 -28.09 -13.48 -11.97
C PHE A 255 -27.79 -12.07 -11.49
N LEU A 256 -27.19 -11.94 -10.33
CA LEU A 256 -26.92 -10.65 -9.66
C LEU A 256 -25.46 -10.47 -9.33
N PHE A 257 -24.89 -9.39 -9.83
CA PHE A 257 -23.63 -8.79 -9.35
C PHE A 257 -23.97 -7.58 -8.48
N GLY A 258 -23.52 -7.53 -7.23
CA GLY A 258 -23.90 -6.48 -6.27
C GLY A 258 -22.73 -5.83 -5.55
N SER A 259 -21.68 -5.46 -6.28
CA SER A 259 -20.48 -4.81 -5.75
C SER A 259 -20.19 -3.50 -6.47
N ARG A 260 -19.26 -2.69 -5.92
CA ARG A 260 -18.72 -1.53 -6.65
C ARG A 260 -18.13 -1.99 -7.99
N LEU A 261 -18.26 -1.14 -9.03
CA LEU A 261 -17.62 -1.41 -10.33
C LEU A 261 -16.13 -1.08 -10.27
N GLN A 262 -15.38 -1.87 -9.50
CA GLN A 262 -13.93 -1.81 -9.36
C GLN A 262 -13.27 -2.95 -10.14
N PRO A 263 -12.06 -2.76 -10.69
CA PRO A 263 -11.34 -3.83 -11.39
C PRO A 263 -11.17 -5.11 -10.57
N VAL A 264 -10.84 -4.99 -9.29
CA VAL A 264 -10.68 -6.14 -8.37
C VAL A 264 -11.97 -6.94 -8.15
N LYS A 265 -13.13 -6.32 -8.32
CA LYS A 265 -14.45 -6.98 -8.19
C LYS A 265 -14.89 -7.72 -9.46
N ARG A 266 -14.15 -7.57 -10.55
CA ARG A 266 -14.32 -8.27 -11.82
C ARG A 266 -15.72 -8.17 -12.44
N PRO A 267 -16.32 -6.96 -12.53
CA PRO A 267 -17.57 -6.81 -13.29
C PRO A 267 -17.42 -7.19 -14.77
N ASP A 268 -16.21 -7.05 -15.34
CA ASP A 268 -15.88 -7.49 -16.69
C ASP A 268 -16.07 -8.99 -16.87
N LEU A 269 -15.65 -9.78 -15.88
CA LEU A 269 -15.77 -11.24 -15.89
C LEU A 269 -17.24 -11.67 -15.84
N PHE A 270 -18.04 -11.02 -14.99
CA PHE A 270 -19.48 -11.27 -14.93
C PHE A 270 -20.18 -10.99 -16.26
N ILE A 271 -19.87 -9.83 -16.90
CA ILE A 271 -20.47 -9.44 -18.18
C ILE A 271 -20.10 -10.44 -19.27
N ARG A 272 -18.81 -10.80 -19.39
CA ARG A 272 -18.34 -11.74 -20.42
C ARG A 272 -18.95 -13.14 -20.24
N ALA A 273 -19.03 -13.62 -18.98
CA ALA A 273 -19.69 -14.88 -18.70
C ALA A 273 -21.18 -14.84 -19.00
N ALA A 274 -21.86 -13.74 -18.71
CA ALA A 274 -23.25 -13.53 -19.06
C ALA A 274 -23.49 -13.55 -20.58
N ILE A 275 -22.61 -12.92 -21.36
CA ILE A 275 -22.65 -12.96 -22.83
C ILE A 275 -22.52 -14.41 -23.33
N LEU A 276 -21.46 -15.12 -22.88
CA LEU A 276 -21.22 -16.51 -23.28
C LEU A 276 -22.37 -17.43 -22.89
N PHE A 277 -22.93 -17.24 -21.68
CA PHE A 277 -24.09 -18.00 -21.24
C PHE A 277 -25.31 -17.73 -22.15
N LEU A 278 -25.61 -16.48 -22.49
CA LEU A 278 -26.72 -16.13 -23.36
C LEU A 278 -26.55 -16.61 -24.81
N GLU A 279 -25.32 -16.69 -25.31
CA GLU A 279 -25.02 -17.30 -26.62
C GLU A 279 -25.34 -18.78 -26.64
N ARG A 280 -25.05 -19.51 -25.55
CA ARG A 280 -25.35 -20.93 -25.40
C ARG A 280 -26.84 -21.21 -25.09
N HIS A 281 -27.48 -20.28 -24.40
CA HIS A 281 -28.86 -20.39 -23.94
C HIS A 281 -29.72 -19.21 -24.42
N PRO A 282 -29.97 -19.07 -25.73
CA PRO A 282 -30.66 -17.89 -26.28
C PRO A 282 -32.11 -17.77 -25.78
N ASN A 283 -32.73 -18.88 -25.34
CA ASN A 283 -34.10 -18.94 -24.81
C ASN A 283 -34.16 -18.72 -23.28
N HIS A 284 -33.06 -18.52 -22.60
CA HIS A 284 -33.06 -18.20 -21.17
C HIS A 284 -33.85 -16.94 -20.92
N ASP A 285 -34.79 -16.87 -19.99
CA ASP A 285 -35.69 -15.73 -19.74
C ASP A 285 -35.16 -14.81 -18.62
N GLY A 286 -34.22 -15.26 -17.80
CA GLY A 286 -33.60 -14.53 -16.70
C GLY A 286 -32.75 -13.34 -17.18
N ARG A 287 -32.48 -12.42 -16.28
CA ARG A 287 -31.68 -11.20 -16.49
C ARG A 287 -30.38 -11.24 -15.71
N PHE A 288 -29.37 -10.56 -16.23
CA PHE A 288 -28.08 -10.36 -15.57
C PHE A 288 -28.04 -8.90 -15.08
N ARG A 289 -28.06 -8.73 -13.76
CA ARG A 289 -28.11 -7.39 -13.14
C ARG A 289 -26.80 -7.06 -12.46
N LEU A 290 -26.27 -5.87 -12.75
CA LEU A 290 -25.19 -5.27 -12.03
C LEU A 290 -25.77 -4.14 -11.16
N VAL A 291 -26.02 -4.42 -9.89
CA VAL A 291 -26.48 -3.43 -8.91
C VAL A 291 -25.26 -2.89 -8.19
N CYS A 292 -24.90 -1.67 -8.52
CA CYS A 292 -23.61 -1.12 -8.08
C CYS A 292 -23.63 0.40 -7.98
N ASN A 293 -22.80 0.91 -7.12
CA ASN A 293 -22.42 2.30 -7.14
C ASN A 293 -21.33 2.50 -8.19
N GLY A 294 -21.38 3.61 -8.91
CA GLY A 294 -20.38 3.94 -9.91
C GLY A 294 -18.98 3.99 -9.31
N TRP A 295 -18.01 3.64 -10.11
CA TRP A 295 -16.58 3.84 -9.87
C TRP A 295 -16.08 4.94 -10.83
N ASP A 296 -14.88 4.79 -11.36
CA ASP A 296 -14.41 5.68 -12.41
C ASP A 296 -15.33 5.62 -13.65
N ARG A 297 -15.74 6.79 -14.16
CA ARG A 297 -16.71 6.87 -15.26
C ARG A 297 -16.21 6.22 -16.54
N ALA A 298 -14.93 6.40 -16.86
CA ALA A 298 -14.34 5.82 -18.07
C ALA A 298 -14.31 4.29 -17.99
N PHE A 299 -14.04 3.74 -16.79
CA PHE A 299 -14.10 2.31 -16.53
C PHE A 299 -15.54 1.77 -16.70
N VAL A 300 -16.53 2.45 -16.12
CA VAL A 300 -17.94 2.07 -16.24
C VAL A 300 -18.42 2.12 -17.69
N ASP A 301 -18.05 3.18 -18.44
CA ASP A 301 -18.37 3.30 -19.86
C ASP A 301 -17.72 2.19 -20.69
N GLY A 302 -16.47 1.82 -20.35
CA GLY A 302 -15.78 0.67 -20.92
C GLY A 302 -16.50 -0.66 -20.66
N LEU A 303 -17.03 -0.87 -19.45
CA LEU A 303 -17.82 -2.06 -19.12
C LEU A 303 -19.14 -2.10 -19.89
N LYS A 304 -19.85 -0.98 -20.00
CA LYS A 304 -21.09 -0.87 -20.80
C LYS A 304 -20.84 -1.17 -22.28
N ALA A 305 -19.69 -0.76 -22.81
CA ALA A 305 -19.29 -1.03 -24.19
C ALA A 305 -19.00 -2.53 -24.47
N LEU A 306 -18.77 -3.35 -23.45
CA LEU A 306 -18.62 -4.81 -23.62
C LEU A 306 -19.93 -5.50 -23.96
N VAL A 307 -21.08 -4.88 -23.63
CA VAL A 307 -22.39 -5.51 -23.82
C VAL A 307 -22.85 -5.34 -25.27
N PRO A 308 -23.05 -6.44 -26.04
CA PRO A 308 -23.63 -6.38 -27.38
C PRO A 308 -25.02 -5.73 -27.36
N THR A 309 -25.31 -4.91 -28.36
CA THR A 309 -26.62 -4.20 -28.47
C THR A 309 -27.80 -5.17 -28.40
N ALA A 310 -27.70 -6.35 -29.00
CA ALA A 310 -28.72 -7.39 -28.95
C ALA A 310 -28.98 -7.95 -27.53
N MET A 311 -28.05 -7.78 -26.59
CA MET A 311 -28.13 -8.29 -25.22
C MET A 311 -28.38 -7.18 -24.19
N ALA A 312 -28.46 -5.92 -24.60
CA ALA A 312 -28.63 -4.77 -23.69
C ALA A 312 -29.92 -4.83 -22.85
N GLN A 313 -30.94 -5.54 -23.31
CA GLN A 313 -32.20 -5.77 -22.57
C GLN A 313 -32.07 -6.88 -21.52
N ARG A 314 -30.99 -7.65 -21.57
CA ARG A 314 -30.74 -8.82 -20.72
C ARG A 314 -29.64 -8.60 -19.69
N ILE A 315 -28.65 -7.76 -20.00
CA ILE A 315 -27.54 -7.37 -19.13
C ILE A 315 -27.76 -5.92 -18.73
N LEU A 316 -28.16 -5.71 -17.48
CA LEU A 316 -28.68 -4.43 -16.98
C LEU A 316 -27.72 -3.82 -15.94
N PHE A 317 -27.36 -2.56 -16.16
CA PHE A 317 -26.64 -1.75 -15.18
C PHE A 317 -27.64 -0.93 -14.37
N LEU A 318 -27.70 -1.17 -13.08
CA LEU A 318 -28.55 -0.46 -12.13
C LEU A 318 -27.63 0.37 -11.23
N GLU A 319 -27.58 1.67 -11.49
CA GLU A 319 -26.55 2.57 -10.90
C GLU A 319 -26.69 2.74 -9.39
N LYS A 320 -27.86 2.52 -8.82
CA LYS A 320 -28.16 2.60 -7.40
C LYS A 320 -29.33 1.69 -7.05
N ALA A 321 -29.23 1.05 -5.91
CA ALA A 321 -30.36 0.39 -5.27
C ALA A 321 -30.50 0.89 -3.85
N GLU A 322 -31.70 1.30 -3.47
CA GLU A 322 -32.00 1.55 -2.06
C GLU A 322 -31.95 0.22 -1.27
N PRO A 323 -31.74 0.25 0.05
CA PRO A 323 -31.56 -0.97 0.84
C PRO A 323 -32.66 -2.04 0.64
N ASP A 324 -33.91 -1.63 0.54
CA ASP A 324 -35.06 -2.55 0.31
C ASP A 324 -35.05 -3.11 -1.11
N GLU A 325 -34.73 -2.30 -2.11
CA GLU A 325 -34.59 -2.76 -3.49
C GLU A 325 -33.42 -3.75 -3.63
N ARG A 326 -32.33 -3.50 -2.92
CA ARG A 326 -31.18 -4.41 -2.89
C ARG A 326 -31.54 -5.80 -2.37
N LEU A 327 -32.30 -5.87 -1.28
CA LEU A 327 -32.81 -7.14 -0.75
C LEU A 327 -33.75 -7.82 -1.73
N MET A 328 -34.64 -7.08 -2.38
CA MET A 328 -35.53 -7.62 -3.42
C MET A 328 -34.73 -8.22 -4.60
N TYR A 329 -33.63 -7.59 -5.01
CA TYR A 329 -32.76 -8.14 -6.06
C TYR A 329 -32.04 -9.41 -5.57
N ILE A 330 -31.55 -9.45 -4.34
CA ILE A 330 -30.98 -10.66 -3.73
C ILE A 330 -32.01 -11.78 -3.72
N ASP A 331 -33.22 -11.52 -3.25
CA ASP A 331 -34.30 -12.49 -3.09
C ASP A 331 -34.78 -13.14 -4.40
N ASN A 332 -34.55 -12.49 -5.53
CA ASN A 332 -34.98 -12.96 -6.83
C ASN A 332 -33.83 -13.37 -7.77
N SER A 333 -32.63 -13.60 -7.24
CA SER A 333 -31.46 -13.86 -8.09
C SER A 333 -30.53 -14.93 -7.52
N ILE A 334 -29.74 -15.53 -8.41
CA ILE A 334 -28.50 -16.25 -8.07
C ILE A 334 -27.41 -15.19 -7.98
N VAL A 335 -26.75 -15.10 -6.82
CA VAL A 335 -25.73 -14.08 -6.59
C VAL A 335 -24.38 -14.56 -7.10
N VAL A 336 -23.67 -13.67 -7.79
CA VAL A 336 -22.34 -13.96 -8.35
C VAL A 336 -21.34 -12.95 -7.80
N VAL A 337 -20.26 -13.45 -7.19
CA VAL A 337 -19.15 -12.66 -6.66
C VAL A 337 -17.86 -13.10 -7.37
N PRO A 338 -17.52 -12.47 -8.50
CA PRO A 338 -16.38 -12.88 -9.30
C PRO A 338 -15.06 -12.21 -8.88
N SER A 339 -15.03 -11.59 -7.71
CA SER A 339 -13.89 -10.81 -7.20
C SER A 339 -12.59 -11.61 -7.21
N ASP A 340 -11.49 -10.96 -7.64
CA ASP A 340 -10.14 -11.53 -7.54
C ASP A 340 -9.63 -11.50 -6.09
N TYR A 341 -10.09 -10.54 -5.29
CA TYR A 341 -9.74 -10.41 -3.88
C TYR A 341 -10.90 -9.87 -3.04
N GLU A 342 -11.12 -10.52 -1.90
CA GLU A 342 -12.03 -10.13 -0.82
C GLU A 342 -11.37 -10.46 0.52
N SER A 343 -11.66 -9.68 1.56
CA SER A 343 -11.30 -10.06 2.93
C SER A 343 -12.38 -10.88 3.62
N LEU A 344 -13.65 -10.58 3.32
CA LEU A 344 -14.82 -11.25 3.88
C LEU A 344 -15.98 -11.35 2.87
N CYS A 345 -16.33 -10.24 2.23
CA CYS A 345 -17.49 -10.10 1.34
C CYS A 345 -18.86 -10.27 2.03
N LEU A 346 -19.28 -9.29 2.80
CA LEU A 346 -20.61 -9.30 3.45
C LEU A 346 -21.76 -9.63 2.50
N PHE A 347 -21.67 -9.21 1.24
CA PHE A 347 -22.71 -9.45 0.23
C PHE A 347 -22.92 -10.94 -0.08
N ALA A 348 -21.85 -11.73 -0.10
CA ALA A 348 -21.95 -13.18 -0.28
C ALA A 348 -22.68 -13.84 0.91
N PHE A 349 -22.32 -13.42 2.13
CA PHE A 349 -22.99 -13.92 3.36
C PHE A 349 -24.45 -13.49 3.44
N GLU A 350 -24.76 -12.23 3.13
CA GLU A 350 -26.15 -11.75 3.09
C GLU A 350 -27.01 -12.57 2.13
N ALA A 351 -26.48 -12.88 0.94
CA ALA A 351 -27.19 -13.70 -0.05
C ALA A 351 -27.40 -15.14 0.41
N ALA A 352 -26.36 -15.78 0.95
CA ALA A 352 -26.44 -17.15 1.46
C ALA A 352 -27.42 -17.25 2.64
N LEU A 353 -27.39 -16.26 3.55
CA LEU A 353 -28.32 -16.20 4.69
C LEU A 353 -29.77 -15.90 4.27
N ALA A 354 -29.97 -15.21 3.15
CA ALA A 354 -31.28 -15.07 2.52
C ALA A 354 -31.74 -16.39 1.83
N GLY A 355 -30.96 -17.47 1.93
CA GLY A 355 -31.27 -18.75 1.30
C GLY A 355 -31.08 -18.72 -0.22
N ARG A 356 -30.23 -17.84 -0.75
CA ARG A 356 -29.97 -17.71 -2.18
C ARG A 356 -28.72 -18.47 -2.59
N LYS A 357 -28.75 -19.02 -3.80
CA LYS A 357 -27.58 -19.64 -4.41
C LYS A 357 -26.49 -18.61 -4.64
N VAL A 358 -25.25 -18.95 -4.30
CA VAL A 358 -24.10 -18.08 -4.44
C VAL A 358 -23.05 -18.75 -5.31
N ILE A 359 -22.55 -18.02 -6.30
CA ILE A 359 -21.42 -18.40 -7.15
C ILE A 359 -20.23 -17.52 -6.78
N LEU A 360 -19.12 -18.12 -6.39
CA LEU A 360 -17.94 -17.44 -5.89
C LEU A 360 -16.71 -17.82 -6.72
N ASN A 361 -15.77 -16.87 -6.82
CA ASN A 361 -14.49 -17.14 -7.45
C ASN A 361 -13.59 -17.98 -6.53
N GLY A 362 -13.41 -19.27 -6.84
CA GLY A 362 -12.53 -20.16 -6.08
C GLY A 362 -11.04 -19.78 -6.13
N ALA A 363 -10.65 -18.92 -7.08
CA ALA A 363 -9.32 -18.35 -7.12
C ALA A 363 -9.13 -17.19 -6.10
N CYS A 364 -10.19 -16.62 -5.55
CA CYS A 364 -10.13 -15.62 -4.50
C CYS A 364 -9.74 -16.26 -3.16
N PRO A 365 -8.72 -15.76 -2.44
CA PRO A 365 -8.28 -16.36 -1.19
C PRO A 365 -9.35 -16.48 -0.10
N ALA A 366 -10.35 -15.60 -0.10
CA ALA A 366 -11.45 -15.64 0.87
C ALA A 366 -12.47 -16.75 0.60
N PHE A 367 -12.51 -17.33 -0.60
CA PHE A 367 -13.54 -18.29 -1.01
C PHE A 367 -12.97 -19.67 -1.32
N GLY A 368 -11.77 -19.74 -1.89
CA GLY A 368 -11.13 -20.99 -2.31
C GLY A 368 -10.35 -21.74 -1.24
N ASN A 369 -10.52 -21.38 0.04
CA ASN A 369 -9.71 -21.93 1.15
C ASN A 369 -10.41 -23.05 1.96
N ASP A 370 -11.61 -23.43 1.57
CA ASP A 370 -12.42 -24.45 2.24
C ASP A 370 -12.67 -24.19 3.74
N PHE A 371 -12.66 -22.93 4.15
CA PHE A 371 -12.88 -22.55 5.55
C PHE A 371 -14.35 -22.37 5.88
N ARG A 372 -15.10 -21.57 5.08
CA ARG A 372 -16.54 -21.34 5.26
C ARG A 372 -17.35 -21.68 4.02
N TRP A 373 -16.72 -21.62 2.85
CA TRP A 373 -17.36 -21.86 1.57
C TRP A 373 -16.93 -23.20 1.01
N HIS A 374 -17.91 -24.10 0.76
CA HIS A 374 -17.69 -25.49 0.33
C HIS A 374 -18.39 -25.71 -1.01
N ASP A 375 -17.60 -25.98 -2.08
CA ASP A 375 -18.12 -26.16 -3.44
C ASP A 375 -19.11 -27.35 -3.50
N GLY A 376 -20.26 -27.09 -4.09
CA GLY A 376 -21.31 -28.06 -4.24
C GLY A 376 -22.22 -28.24 -3.01
N ASP A 377 -21.85 -27.70 -1.85
CA ASP A 377 -22.61 -27.78 -0.62
C ASP A 377 -23.36 -26.49 -0.28
N ASN A 378 -22.63 -25.43 0.07
CA ASN A 378 -23.21 -24.13 0.43
C ASN A 378 -23.00 -23.04 -0.60
N CYS A 379 -22.14 -23.26 -1.59
CA CYS A 379 -21.91 -22.39 -2.72
C CYS A 379 -21.51 -23.20 -3.96
N LEU A 380 -21.37 -22.52 -5.11
CA LEU A 380 -20.70 -23.06 -6.29
C LEU A 380 -19.43 -22.24 -6.54
N LEU A 381 -18.30 -22.92 -6.69
CA LEU A 381 -17.03 -22.29 -7.04
C LEU A 381 -16.75 -22.41 -8.54
N PHE A 382 -16.15 -21.36 -9.09
CA PHE A 382 -15.55 -21.37 -10.43
C PHE A 382 -14.07 -21.00 -10.34
N ASP A 383 -13.29 -21.31 -11.37
CA ASP A 383 -11.82 -21.22 -11.35
C ASP A 383 -11.25 -19.81 -11.66
N GLY A 384 -12.08 -18.77 -11.71
CA GLY A 384 -11.69 -17.41 -12.08
C GLY A 384 -11.77 -17.12 -13.59
N SER A 385 -12.11 -18.10 -14.43
CA SER A 385 -12.25 -17.93 -15.88
C SER A 385 -13.67 -17.59 -16.31
N VAL A 386 -13.79 -16.92 -17.46
CA VAL A 386 -15.08 -16.63 -18.12
C VAL A 386 -15.85 -17.92 -18.43
N MET A 387 -15.13 -18.91 -18.95
CA MET A 387 -15.71 -20.20 -19.35
C MET A 387 -16.28 -20.93 -18.14
N SER A 388 -15.47 -21.10 -17.10
CA SER A 388 -15.87 -21.78 -15.87
C SER A 388 -17.00 -21.04 -15.15
N LEU A 389 -17.03 -19.69 -15.17
CA LEU A 389 -18.14 -18.93 -14.62
C LEU A 389 -19.44 -19.19 -15.41
N ALA A 390 -19.39 -19.20 -16.75
CA ALA A 390 -20.56 -19.48 -17.57
C ALA A 390 -21.07 -20.91 -17.33
N ASP A 391 -20.18 -21.91 -17.24
CA ASP A 391 -20.52 -23.31 -16.92
C ASP A 391 -21.12 -23.41 -15.51
N THR A 392 -20.61 -22.66 -14.54
CA THR A 392 -21.12 -22.63 -13.17
C THR A 392 -22.47 -21.93 -13.09
N MET A 393 -22.72 -20.90 -13.89
CA MET A 393 -24.05 -20.30 -14.02
C MET A 393 -25.07 -21.31 -14.55
N GLU A 394 -24.69 -22.15 -15.53
CA GLU A 394 -25.54 -23.23 -16.03
C GLU A 394 -25.83 -24.27 -14.96
N ARG A 395 -24.78 -24.74 -14.22
CA ARG A 395 -24.94 -25.64 -13.07
C ARG A 395 -25.88 -25.06 -12.02
N ALA A 396 -25.81 -23.80 -11.73
CA ALA A 396 -26.56 -23.13 -10.67
C ALA A 396 -28.07 -23.17 -10.90
N LEU A 397 -28.55 -23.23 -12.16
CA LEU A 397 -29.99 -23.33 -12.46
C LEU A 397 -30.62 -24.62 -11.88
N THR A 398 -29.91 -25.72 -11.90
CA THR A 398 -30.39 -27.03 -11.45
C THR A 398 -29.81 -27.51 -10.10
N TRP A 399 -28.69 -26.87 -9.65
CA TRP A 399 -28.06 -27.23 -8.39
C TRP A 399 -28.97 -26.96 -7.19
N GLN A 400 -28.92 -27.85 -6.22
CA GLN A 400 -29.62 -27.68 -4.95
C GLN A 400 -28.59 -27.59 -3.82
N GLN A 401 -28.71 -26.56 -3.03
CA GLN A 401 -27.87 -26.32 -1.85
C GLN A 401 -28.17 -27.40 -0.80
N THR A 402 -27.11 -28.03 -0.27
CA THR A 402 -27.22 -29.09 0.72
C THR A 402 -26.94 -28.67 2.13
N SER A 403 -26.19 -27.58 2.30
CA SER A 403 -25.86 -26.99 3.60
C SER A 403 -25.90 -25.44 3.56
N PHE A 404 -25.79 -24.82 4.72
CA PHE A 404 -25.73 -23.36 4.85
C PHE A 404 -24.35 -22.93 5.28
N VAL A 405 -23.96 -21.74 4.86
CA VAL A 405 -22.70 -21.13 5.33
C VAL A 405 -22.80 -20.83 6.83
N ASP A 406 -21.74 -21.14 7.57
CA ASP A 406 -21.63 -20.74 8.95
C ASP A 406 -21.36 -19.22 9.02
N ALA A 407 -22.34 -18.48 9.55
CA ALA A 407 -22.30 -17.04 9.69
C ALA A 407 -22.66 -16.59 11.12
N VAL A 408 -22.49 -17.49 12.08
CA VAL A 408 -22.64 -17.14 13.49
C VAL A 408 -21.48 -16.20 13.87
N PRO A 409 -21.75 -14.98 14.39
CA PRO A 409 -20.69 -14.08 14.79
C PRO A 409 -19.92 -14.66 15.98
N ASP A 410 -18.59 -14.49 15.95
CA ASP A 410 -17.77 -14.83 17.09
C ASP A 410 -18.00 -13.85 18.26
N ASP A 411 -17.61 -14.28 19.47
CA ASP A 411 -17.56 -13.37 20.60
C ASP A 411 -16.56 -12.23 20.30
N PRO A 412 -17.00 -10.97 20.37
CA PRO A 412 -16.12 -9.86 20.05
C PRO A 412 -14.85 -9.87 20.89
N TYR A 413 -13.70 -9.58 20.27
CA TYR A 413 -12.38 -9.66 20.91
C TYR A 413 -12.26 -8.81 22.17
N TRP A 414 -13.01 -7.70 22.25
CA TRP A 414 -13.00 -6.79 23.42
C TRP A 414 -13.66 -7.36 24.67
N LEU A 415 -14.36 -8.47 24.57
CA LEU A 415 -14.90 -9.20 25.74
C LEU A 415 -13.83 -10.06 26.42
N GLY A 416 -12.76 -10.39 25.69
CA GLY A 416 -11.66 -11.19 26.22
C GLY A 416 -10.74 -10.41 27.15
N ASP A 417 -9.83 -11.14 27.81
CA ASP A 417 -8.71 -10.55 28.54
C ASP A 417 -7.65 -10.07 27.53
N LEU A 418 -7.48 -8.77 27.46
CA LEU A 418 -6.56 -8.10 26.54
C LEU A 418 -5.41 -7.49 27.37
N SER A 419 -4.39 -8.29 27.63
CA SER A 419 -3.15 -7.77 28.23
C SER A 419 -2.31 -7.08 27.14
N LEU A 420 -1.84 -5.87 27.45
CA LEU A 420 -0.85 -5.21 26.57
C LEU A 420 0.44 -6.05 26.53
N PRO A 421 1.06 -6.23 25.35
CA PRO A 421 2.33 -6.91 25.25
C PRO A 421 3.38 -6.18 26.10
N THR A 422 4.07 -6.91 26.97
CA THR A 422 5.22 -6.37 27.71
C THR A 422 6.39 -6.29 26.72
N ALA A 423 6.97 -5.10 26.57
CA ALA A 423 8.17 -4.92 25.77
C ALA A 423 9.33 -5.73 26.37
N ASP A 424 9.93 -6.61 25.58
CA ASP A 424 11.19 -7.29 25.95
C ASP A 424 12.31 -6.24 26.06
N VAL A 425 12.74 -5.97 27.29
CA VAL A 425 13.86 -5.05 27.54
C VAL A 425 15.16 -5.79 27.27
N LEU A 426 15.83 -5.49 26.18
CA LEU A 426 17.17 -6.01 25.91
C LEU A 426 18.17 -5.45 26.92
N PRO A 427 19.12 -6.29 27.44
CA PRO A 427 20.12 -5.83 28.39
C PRO A 427 21.03 -4.77 27.75
N ALA A 428 21.26 -3.67 28.46
CA ALA A 428 22.15 -2.61 28.02
C ALA A 428 23.61 -3.08 28.01
N ALA A 429 24.30 -2.87 26.90
CA ALA A 429 25.75 -3.03 26.82
C ALA A 429 26.48 -2.03 27.74
N ASP A 430 27.79 -2.23 27.99
CA ASP A 430 28.69 -1.48 28.87
C ASP A 430 28.87 0.02 28.59
N LEU A 431 27.79 0.70 28.15
CA LEU A 431 27.77 2.14 27.88
C LEU A 431 27.42 2.93 29.13
N GLN A 432 28.09 4.05 29.33
CA GLN A 432 27.80 4.94 30.43
C GLN A 432 26.42 5.59 30.27
N PRO A 433 25.64 5.70 31.33
CA PRO A 433 24.38 6.41 31.28
C PRO A 433 24.61 7.88 30.96
N GLY A 434 23.68 8.48 30.19
CA GLY A 434 23.72 9.89 29.79
C GLY A 434 23.71 10.09 28.29
N THR A 435 23.59 11.36 27.91
CA THR A 435 23.44 11.80 26.52
C THR A 435 24.60 12.70 26.14
N ALA A 436 25.25 12.44 25.01
CA ALA A 436 26.17 13.39 24.41
C ALA A 436 25.41 14.32 23.45
N ILE A 437 25.51 15.62 23.63
CA ILE A 437 25.00 16.63 22.71
C ILE A 437 26.11 17.00 21.76
N VAL A 438 25.98 16.70 20.48
CA VAL A 438 27.02 16.96 19.47
C VAL A 438 26.54 18.08 18.56
N ALA A 439 27.06 19.27 18.78
CA ALA A 439 26.84 20.44 17.93
C ALA A 439 27.89 20.50 16.83
N TYR A 440 27.47 20.57 15.57
CA TYR A 440 28.36 20.54 14.41
C TYR A 440 27.83 21.36 13.22
N GLY A 441 28.72 21.66 12.27
CA GLY A 441 28.34 22.27 10.99
C GLY A 441 28.57 23.76 10.90
N ALA A 442 28.82 24.49 12.01
CA ALA A 442 29.16 25.93 11.97
C ALA A 442 30.50 26.15 11.25
N GLN A 443 30.53 27.11 10.28
CA GLN A 443 31.67 27.40 9.44
C GLN A 443 32.29 28.80 9.73
N SER A 444 31.61 29.60 10.54
CA SER A 444 32.04 30.97 10.90
C SER A 444 31.76 31.29 12.37
N PRO A 445 32.47 32.28 12.98
CA PRO A 445 32.21 32.72 14.33
C PRO A 445 30.74 33.10 14.61
N SER A 446 30.10 33.79 13.66
CA SER A 446 28.70 34.18 13.80
C SER A 446 27.75 32.96 13.83
N GLU A 447 28.03 31.93 13.03
CA GLU A 447 27.30 30.68 13.05
C GLU A 447 27.52 29.90 14.33
N PHE A 448 28.75 29.85 14.83
CA PHE A 448 29.08 29.26 16.12
C PHE A 448 28.29 29.93 17.25
N HIS A 449 28.23 31.23 17.34
CA HIS A 449 27.53 31.94 18.42
C HIS A 449 26.03 31.61 18.41
N ARG A 450 25.38 31.56 17.23
CA ARG A 450 23.99 31.16 17.12
C ARG A 450 23.77 29.71 17.62
N GLN A 451 24.64 28.80 17.20
CA GLN A 451 24.55 27.40 17.65
C GLN A 451 24.86 27.26 19.15
N PHE A 452 25.79 28.07 19.67
CA PHE A 452 26.15 28.12 21.08
C PHE A 452 24.95 28.49 21.96
N ASP A 453 24.15 29.47 21.55
CA ASP A 453 22.94 29.87 22.28
C ASP A 453 21.89 28.74 22.34
N VAL A 454 21.69 28.02 21.24
CA VAL A 454 20.82 26.84 21.22
C VAL A 454 21.31 25.74 22.16
N VAL A 455 22.63 25.49 22.20
CA VAL A 455 23.22 24.50 23.13
C VAL A 455 23.04 24.92 24.58
N CYS A 456 23.16 26.23 24.89
CA CYS A 456 22.89 26.74 26.23
C CYS A 456 21.45 26.51 26.67
N GLN A 457 20.50 26.66 25.76
CA GLN A 457 19.08 26.34 26.03
C GLN A 457 18.91 24.84 26.34
N ILE A 458 19.45 23.97 25.50
CA ILE A 458 19.39 22.51 25.72
C ILE A 458 20.01 22.12 27.07
N GLU A 459 21.17 22.70 27.41
CA GLU A 459 21.84 22.47 28.70
C GLU A 459 20.91 22.79 29.87
N GLN A 460 20.27 23.96 29.86
CA GLN A 460 19.33 24.38 30.91
C GLN A 460 18.14 23.40 31.03
N GLU A 461 17.59 22.95 29.91
CA GLU A 461 16.50 21.98 29.89
C GLU A 461 16.91 20.63 30.49
N LEU A 462 18.11 20.15 30.14
CA LEU A 462 18.64 18.87 30.67
C LEU A 462 18.94 18.95 32.16
N GLU A 463 19.50 20.09 32.66
CA GLU A 463 19.70 20.34 34.06
C GLU A 463 18.39 20.37 34.83
N ALA A 464 17.38 21.08 34.31
CA ALA A 464 16.05 21.13 34.90
C ALA A 464 15.37 19.76 34.94
N ALA A 465 15.61 18.92 33.95
CA ALA A 465 15.11 17.55 33.85
C ALA A 465 15.97 16.52 34.65
N GLY A 466 17.07 16.94 35.28
CA GLY A 466 17.98 16.08 36.06
C GLY A 466 18.66 15.00 35.20
N LYS A 467 18.91 15.27 33.91
CA LYS A 467 19.53 14.32 32.97
C LYS A 467 21.04 14.46 32.96
N ALA A 468 21.76 13.34 32.97
CA ALA A 468 23.19 13.33 32.79
C ALA A 468 23.55 13.60 31.32
N TYR A 469 24.42 14.55 31.06
CA TYR A 469 24.81 14.96 29.72
C TYR A 469 26.30 15.28 29.62
N GLU A 470 26.79 15.37 28.38
CA GLU A 470 28.05 16.02 28.00
C GLU A 470 27.83 16.77 26.69
N ILE A 471 28.53 17.87 26.50
CA ILE A 471 28.39 18.70 25.31
C ILE A 471 29.72 18.68 24.54
N VAL A 472 29.61 18.46 23.23
CA VAL A 472 30.74 18.41 22.30
C VAL A 472 30.47 19.36 21.14
N PHE A 473 31.31 20.35 20.95
CA PHE A 473 31.35 21.14 19.74
C PHE A 473 32.35 20.57 18.76
N GLN A 474 31.87 20.26 17.56
CA GLN A 474 32.72 19.83 16.46
C GLN A 474 32.83 20.95 15.43
N LEU A 475 34.01 21.57 15.31
CA LEU A 475 34.29 22.72 14.47
C LEU A 475 35.39 22.41 13.46
N PRO A 476 35.38 22.99 12.24
CA PRO A 476 36.43 22.84 11.26
C PRO A 476 37.68 23.64 11.68
N HIS A 477 38.84 22.99 11.70
CA HIS A 477 40.12 23.62 12.03
C HIS A 477 40.47 24.76 11.06
N ALA A 478 39.98 24.71 9.81
CA ALA A 478 40.24 25.77 8.82
C ALA A 478 39.60 27.13 9.19
N SER A 479 38.52 27.10 9.99
CA SER A 479 37.77 28.33 10.36
C SER A 479 37.95 28.71 11.84
N PHE A 480 38.39 27.77 12.68
CA PHE A 480 38.49 27.97 14.13
C PHE A 480 39.83 27.55 14.67
N ALA A 481 40.48 28.49 15.39
CA ALA A 481 41.80 28.22 15.99
C ALA A 481 41.63 27.48 17.33
N PRO A 482 42.57 26.53 17.65
CA PRO A 482 42.54 25.84 18.94
C PRO A 482 42.56 26.78 20.16
N ASP A 483 43.20 27.97 20.03
CA ASP A 483 43.31 28.98 21.08
C ASP A 483 42.43 30.21 20.79
N GLY A 484 41.47 30.09 19.87
CA GLY A 484 40.55 31.16 19.50
C GLY A 484 39.54 31.48 20.59
N GLU A 485 38.77 32.56 20.37
CA GLU A 485 37.73 33.02 21.30
C GLU A 485 36.64 31.97 21.50
N GLU A 486 36.19 31.33 20.43
CA GLU A 486 35.15 30.30 20.45
C GLU A 486 35.63 29.07 21.24
N ALA A 487 36.88 28.66 21.03
CA ALA A 487 37.49 27.57 21.79
C ALA A 487 37.56 27.88 23.28
N ALA A 488 37.87 29.13 23.63
CA ALA A 488 37.90 29.58 25.01
C ALA A 488 36.49 29.57 25.65
N LEU A 489 35.47 29.99 24.91
CA LEU A 489 34.06 29.91 25.35
C LEU A 489 33.61 28.49 25.65
N VAL A 490 33.89 27.53 24.78
CA VAL A 490 33.56 26.11 24.97
C VAL A 490 34.24 25.57 26.23
N ARG A 491 35.55 25.83 26.40
CA ARG A 491 36.30 25.39 27.58
C ARG A 491 35.82 26.01 28.88
N LYS A 492 35.45 27.30 28.85
CA LYS A 492 34.91 28.02 30.03
C LYS A 492 33.63 27.37 30.57
N ARG A 493 32.83 26.78 29.70
CA ARG A 493 31.64 25.98 30.06
C ARG A 493 31.96 24.56 30.53
N GLY A 494 33.19 24.11 30.44
CA GLY A 494 33.58 22.74 30.71
C GLY A 494 33.16 21.78 29.59
N TRP A 495 32.81 22.28 28.42
CA TRP A 495 32.41 21.47 27.26
C TRP A 495 33.64 21.02 26.46
N THR A 496 33.45 19.97 25.66
CA THR A 496 34.52 19.41 24.83
C THR A 496 34.54 20.10 23.46
N LEU A 497 35.72 20.56 23.04
CA LEU A 497 35.97 21.05 21.71
C LEU A 497 36.69 19.98 20.90
N ALA A 498 36.14 19.71 19.72
CA ALA A 498 36.71 18.78 18.76
C ALA A 498 36.95 19.52 17.43
N LEU A 499 38.20 19.64 17.02
CA LEU A 499 38.56 20.28 15.74
C LEU A 499 38.74 19.20 14.67
N SER A 500 38.08 19.36 13.52
CA SER A 500 38.20 18.49 12.35
C SER A 500 39.17 19.03 11.32
N SER A 501 39.95 18.16 10.69
CA SER A 501 41.05 18.56 9.76
C SER A 501 40.57 18.88 8.34
N GLY A 502 39.28 18.89 8.04
CA GLY A 502 38.69 19.11 6.71
C GLY A 502 37.53 20.09 6.71
N ASN A 503 37.30 20.76 5.59
CA ASN A 503 36.15 21.67 5.37
C ASN A 503 34.81 20.92 5.29
N ARG A 504 34.82 19.58 5.25
CA ARG A 504 33.61 18.74 5.25
C ARG A 504 33.87 17.53 6.13
N GLU A 505 32.92 17.20 6.95
CA GLU A 505 32.99 16.03 7.84
C GLU A 505 33.14 14.73 7.03
N CYS A 506 34.16 13.97 7.37
CA CYS A 506 34.28 12.62 6.91
C CYS A 506 33.32 11.74 7.75
N PRO A 507 32.33 11.07 7.15
CA PRO A 507 31.37 10.24 7.87
C PRO A 507 32.01 9.18 8.78
N GLN A 508 33.14 8.61 8.36
CA GLN A 508 33.88 7.63 9.18
C GLN A 508 34.46 8.26 10.45
N MET A 509 35.04 9.44 10.36
CA MET A 509 35.61 10.14 11.53
C MET A 509 34.49 10.55 12.49
N PHE A 510 33.34 10.96 11.98
CA PHE A 510 32.18 11.29 12.79
C PHE A 510 31.66 10.03 13.51
N GLY A 511 31.45 8.91 12.79
CA GLY A 511 31.03 7.64 13.34
C GLY A 511 32.00 7.09 14.41
N GLN A 512 33.31 7.13 14.15
CA GLN A 512 34.33 6.75 15.13
C GLN A 512 34.29 7.61 16.38
N ARG A 513 34.03 8.91 16.24
CA ARG A 513 33.88 9.83 17.36
C ARG A 513 32.62 9.55 18.17
N LEU A 514 31.47 9.31 17.52
CA LEU A 514 30.24 8.94 18.21
C LEU A 514 30.45 7.69 19.07
N VAL A 515 31.16 6.70 18.57
CA VAL A 515 31.51 5.48 19.32
C VAL A 515 32.48 5.79 20.45
N SER A 516 33.42 6.72 20.27
CA SER A 516 34.41 7.09 21.31
C SER A 516 33.81 7.83 22.51
N LEU A 517 32.65 8.45 22.35
CA LEU A 517 31.96 9.17 23.43
C LEU A 517 31.50 8.25 24.58
N ARG A 518 31.37 6.95 24.31
CA ARG A 518 30.96 5.92 25.28
C ARG A 518 29.63 6.22 26.02
N ARG A 519 28.86 7.19 25.53
CA ARG A 519 27.53 7.48 26.04
C ARG A 519 26.49 6.60 25.39
N ARG A 520 25.45 6.29 26.12
CA ARG A 520 24.36 5.45 25.64
C ARG A 520 23.57 6.08 24.51
N THR A 521 23.42 7.40 24.56
CA THR A 521 22.67 8.17 23.55
C THR A 521 23.45 9.39 23.07
N VAL A 522 23.24 9.78 21.83
CA VAL A 522 23.88 10.95 21.20
C VAL A 522 22.81 11.80 20.52
N PHE A 523 22.64 13.03 20.98
CA PHE A 523 21.78 14.00 20.32
C PHE A 523 22.57 14.80 19.28
N LEU A 524 22.12 14.77 18.05
CA LEU A 524 22.73 15.50 16.93
C LEU A 524 22.09 16.87 16.78
N LEU A 525 22.90 17.92 16.80
CA LEU A 525 22.50 19.29 16.57
C LEU A 525 23.30 19.88 15.40
N PRO A 526 22.84 19.72 14.15
CA PRO A 526 23.47 20.40 13.02
C PRO A 526 23.25 21.91 13.09
N PHE A 527 24.21 22.69 12.55
CA PHE A 527 24.00 24.12 12.39
C PHE A 527 22.78 24.43 11.52
N GLY A 528 22.08 25.50 11.84
CA GLY A 528 20.87 25.95 11.14
C GLY A 528 19.56 25.44 11.72
N TYR A 529 19.63 24.50 12.65
CA TYR A 529 18.46 24.06 13.40
C TYR A 529 18.32 24.81 14.73
N GLU A 530 17.09 25.24 15.01
CA GLU A 530 16.66 25.63 16.35
C GLU A 530 15.86 24.45 16.95
N VAL A 531 15.97 24.24 18.25
CA VAL A 531 15.32 23.11 18.91
C VAL A 531 14.04 23.57 19.63
N SER A 532 12.97 22.85 19.46
CA SER A 532 11.73 23.13 20.21
C SER A 532 11.91 22.89 21.70
N PRO A 533 11.38 23.76 22.57
CA PRO A 533 11.50 23.61 24.02
C PRO A 533 10.97 22.27 24.50
N GLY A 534 11.75 21.58 25.34
CA GLY A 534 11.40 20.27 25.91
C GLY A 534 11.61 19.07 25.00
N PHE A 535 11.94 19.25 23.72
CA PHE A 535 12.10 18.14 22.77
C PHE A 535 13.21 17.17 23.17
N VAL A 536 14.39 17.68 23.59
CA VAL A 536 15.53 16.79 23.90
C VAL A 536 15.26 15.92 25.13
N PRO A 537 14.77 16.44 26.26
CA PRO A 537 14.35 15.61 27.40
C PRO A 537 13.31 14.57 27.03
N ASP A 538 12.35 14.91 26.17
CA ASP A 538 11.30 13.97 25.73
C ASP A 538 11.89 12.86 24.85
N ALA A 539 12.74 13.19 23.89
CA ALA A 539 13.42 12.20 23.05
C ALA A 539 14.26 11.22 23.89
N ILE A 540 14.95 11.73 24.91
CA ILE A 540 15.71 10.89 25.85
C ILE A 540 14.76 9.96 26.62
N ARG A 541 13.62 10.45 27.08
CA ARG A 541 12.61 9.65 27.78
C ARG A 541 12.07 8.52 26.90
N VAL A 542 11.80 8.80 25.62
CA VAL A 542 11.34 7.79 24.63
C VAL A 542 12.38 6.69 24.45
N MET A 543 13.63 7.07 24.18
CA MET A 543 14.71 6.10 23.96
C MET A 543 15.08 5.32 25.23
N GLN A 544 14.88 5.90 26.42
CA GLN A 544 15.03 5.17 27.70
C GLN A 544 13.92 4.15 27.91
N ALA A 545 12.71 4.44 27.44
CA ALA A 545 11.56 3.54 27.53
C ALA A 545 11.66 2.37 26.54
N ASP A 546 12.27 2.61 25.35
CA ASP A 546 12.53 1.57 24.36
C ASP A 546 14.00 1.64 23.89
N PRO A 547 14.88 0.90 24.53
CA PRO A 547 16.31 0.87 24.17
C PRO A 547 16.61 0.17 22.83
N SER A 548 15.63 -0.44 22.16
CA SER A 548 15.80 -1.06 20.84
C SER A 548 15.82 -0.02 19.71
N LEU A 549 15.31 1.19 19.97
CA LEU A 549 15.27 2.27 19.01
C LEU A 549 16.69 2.71 18.60
N ALA A 550 16.86 2.90 17.30
CA ALA A 550 18.10 3.46 16.74
C ALA A 550 18.03 4.99 16.67
N ILE A 551 16.88 5.54 16.31
CA ILE A 551 16.66 6.99 16.12
C ILE A 551 15.35 7.41 16.80
N VAL A 552 15.40 8.53 17.53
CA VAL A 552 14.20 9.26 17.97
C VAL A 552 14.29 10.71 17.47
N SER A 553 13.27 11.16 16.76
CA SER A 553 13.20 12.50 16.20
C SER A 553 11.78 13.06 16.26
N GLY A 554 11.52 14.16 15.59
CA GLY A 554 10.20 14.78 15.42
C GLY A 554 10.11 15.48 14.06
N GLN A 555 9.03 16.22 13.84
CA GLN A 555 8.79 16.97 12.62
C GLN A 555 9.58 18.27 12.61
N ILE A 556 9.90 18.82 11.43
CA ILE A 556 10.68 20.04 11.27
C ILE A 556 9.85 21.12 10.58
N GLU A 557 9.73 22.26 11.23
CA GLU A 557 9.18 23.47 10.62
C GLU A 557 10.25 24.14 9.74
N LEU A 558 9.93 24.44 8.50
CA LEU A 558 10.79 25.19 7.60
C LEU A 558 10.43 26.67 7.67
N VAL A 559 11.43 27.50 7.88
CA VAL A 559 11.28 28.95 8.09
C VAL A 559 12.14 29.70 7.07
N ASP A 560 11.58 30.72 6.42
CA ASP A 560 12.36 31.65 5.59
C ASP A 560 13.27 32.50 6.50
N GLY A 561 14.57 32.26 6.41
CA GLY A 561 15.57 32.96 7.24
C GLY A 561 15.63 34.47 7.07
N ASN A 562 15.10 35.04 5.97
CA ASN A 562 15.05 36.46 5.74
C ASN A 562 13.83 37.11 6.41
N THR A 563 12.70 36.44 6.40
CA THR A 563 11.43 36.99 6.88
C THR A 563 11.00 36.44 8.23
N GLY A 564 11.58 35.31 8.67
CA GLY A 564 11.16 34.57 9.86
C GLY A 564 9.78 33.91 9.70
N ARG A 565 9.26 33.90 8.47
CA ARG A 565 7.92 33.38 8.21
C ARG A 565 8.00 31.85 8.03
N SER A 566 7.08 31.12 8.65
CA SER A 566 6.92 29.70 8.42
C SER A 566 6.44 29.43 7.00
N ASP A 567 7.17 28.59 6.27
CA ASP A 567 6.80 28.14 4.94
C ASP A 567 5.93 26.89 5.01
N PHE A 568 6.41 25.83 5.68
CA PHE A 568 5.68 24.58 5.86
C PHE A 568 6.35 23.68 6.92
N VAL A 569 5.63 22.68 7.39
CA VAL A 569 6.20 21.58 8.20
C VAL A 569 6.61 20.44 7.31
N ARG A 570 7.86 20.01 7.44
CA ARG A 570 8.34 18.81 6.76
C ARG A 570 8.03 17.59 7.60
N ILE A 571 7.19 16.69 7.06
CA ILE A 571 6.83 15.42 7.68
C ILE A 571 7.88 14.35 7.35
N TYR A 572 8.29 13.63 8.36
CA TYR A 572 9.18 12.48 8.30
C TYR A 572 8.44 11.22 8.67
N SER A 573 8.78 10.11 8.03
CA SER A 573 7.97 8.87 8.04
C SER A 573 8.47 7.78 8.99
N GLY A 574 9.64 7.94 9.59
CA GLY A 574 10.17 6.93 10.52
C GLY A 574 10.53 5.60 9.85
N GLU A 575 10.00 4.51 10.37
CA GLU A 575 10.23 3.14 9.88
C GLU A 575 9.52 2.88 8.54
N ALA A 576 9.95 3.55 7.49
CA ALA A 576 9.32 3.53 6.18
C ALA A 576 10.31 3.04 5.11
N PRO A 577 10.45 1.71 4.89
CA PRO A 577 11.46 1.15 4.01
C PRO A 577 11.28 1.51 2.53
N SER A 578 10.05 1.61 2.02
CA SER A 578 9.81 2.05 0.63
C SER A 578 10.16 3.52 0.46
N THR A 579 9.79 4.35 1.42
CA THR A 579 10.16 5.77 1.47
C THR A 579 11.67 5.93 1.55
N ALA A 580 12.37 5.07 2.31
CA ALA A 580 13.82 5.09 2.41
C ALA A 580 14.53 4.89 1.07
N LEU A 581 13.95 4.14 0.14
CA LEU A 581 14.49 3.98 -1.21
C LEU A 581 14.28 5.22 -2.08
N LEU A 582 13.18 5.94 -1.87
CA LEU A 582 12.71 6.96 -2.79
C LEU A 582 13.01 8.40 -2.31
N SER A 583 13.13 8.60 -1.00
CA SER A 583 13.22 9.93 -0.43
C SER A 583 14.03 9.99 0.87
N SER A 584 14.51 11.20 1.22
CA SER A 584 15.23 11.50 2.46
C SER A 584 14.33 11.71 3.68
N ARG A 585 13.06 11.32 3.62
CA ARG A 585 12.06 11.63 4.65
C ARG A 585 11.92 10.56 5.74
N ILE A 586 13.01 9.90 6.11
CA ILE A 586 12.99 8.92 7.19
C ILE A 586 13.06 9.60 8.55
N ALA A 587 14.08 10.43 8.77
CA ALA A 587 14.25 11.25 9.95
C ALA A 587 15.08 12.50 9.60
N PRO A 588 14.89 13.62 10.29
CA PRO A 588 15.79 14.77 10.15
C PRO A 588 17.10 14.50 10.91
N PRO A 589 18.19 15.20 10.56
CA PRO A 589 19.44 15.09 11.32
C PRO A 589 19.39 15.76 12.70
N LEU A 590 18.33 16.45 13.04
CA LEU A 590 18.01 16.87 14.41
C LEU A 590 17.32 15.70 15.14
N CYS A 591 18.12 14.86 15.80
CA CYS A 591 17.62 13.63 16.40
C CYS A 591 18.50 13.09 17.52
N LEU A 592 17.93 12.19 18.32
CA LEU A 592 18.63 11.38 19.28
C LEU A 592 18.97 10.01 18.68
N LEU A 593 20.22 9.60 18.75
CA LEU A 593 20.74 8.32 18.29
C LEU A 593 21.06 7.39 19.45
N ASN A 594 20.81 6.10 19.27
CA ASN A 594 21.31 5.06 20.16
C ASN A 594 22.73 4.65 19.72
N ALA A 595 23.70 4.79 20.60
CA ALA A 595 25.11 4.45 20.30
C ALA A 595 25.31 2.98 19.91
N CYS A 596 24.52 2.06 20.45
CA CYS A 596 24.58 0.64 20.06
C CYS A 596 24.08 0.44 18.62
N ALA A 597 23.03 1.13 18.19
CA ALA A 597 22.57 1.06 16.81
C ALA A 597 23.59 1.68 15.85
N VAL A 598 24.14 2.84 16.21
CA VAL A 598 25.21 3.49 15.44
C VAL A 598 26.40 2.58 15.21
N SER A 599 26.79 1.78 16.20
CA SER A 599 27.92 0.86 16.07
C SER A 599 27.66 -0.33 15.14
N ARG A 600 26.38 -0.71 14.94
CA ARG A 600 25.99 -1.83 14.05
C ARG A 600 25.84 -1.42 12.58
N ILE A 601 25.61 -0.14 12.33
CA ILE A 601 25.35 0.37 10.99
C ILE A 601 26.60 1.08 10.48
N PRO A 602 27.22 0.59 9.40
CA PRO A 602 28.41 1.22 8.87
C PRO A 602 28.08 2.60 8.29
N PHE A 603 28.88 3.59 8.61
CA PHE A 603 28.84 4.88 7.94
C PHE A 603 29.46 4.76 6.55
N ASP A 604 28.74 5.19 5.53
CA ASP A 604 29.27 5.23 4.18
C ASP A 604 30.29 6.38 4.04
N PRO A 605 31.57 6.09 3.81
CA PRO A 605 32.59 7.12 3.66
C PRO A 605 32.39 8.01 2.43
N TRP A 606 31.65 7.54 1.46
CA TRP A 606 31.35 8.27 0.21
C TRP A 606 30.12 9.17 0.31
N ALA A 607 29.33 9.05 1.37
CA ALA A 607 28.14 9.85 1.56
C ALA A 607 28.41 11.35 1.77
N GLY A 608 29.61 11.72 2.24
CA GLY A 608 30.01 13.12 2.44
C GLY A 608 29.01 13.86 3.34
N ALA A 609 28.50 15.01 2.85
CA ALA A 609 27.53 15.82 3.58
C ALA A 609 26.17 15.13 3.78
N PHE A 610 25.90 14.03 3.07
CA PHE A 610 24.64 13.27 3.13
C PHE A 610 24.70 12.04 4.05
N TRP A 611 25.77 11.92 4.84
CA TRP A 611 26.02 10.75 5.69
C TRP A 611 24.83 10.40 6.59
N PHE A 612 24.17 11.38 7.18
CA PHE A 612 23.03 11.15 8.06
C PHE A 612 21.82 10.63 7.28
N GLU A 613 21.57 11.17 6.10
CA GLU A 613 20.49 10.73 5.23
C GLU A 613 20.67 9.25 4.84
N VAL A 614 21.89 8.87 4.43
CA VAL A 614 22.24 7.48 4.13
C VAL A 614 22.07 6.60 5.36
N PHE A 615 22.53 7.06 6.52
CA PHE A 615 22.41 6.34 7.79
C PHE A 615 20.94 6.11 8.17
N ALA A 616 20.10 7.14 8.17
CA ALA A 616 18.68 7.03 8.52
C ALA A 616 17.92 6.09 7.57
N ARG A 617 18.18 6.20 6.26
CA ARG A 617 17.63 5.28 5.24
C ARG A 617 18.07 3.84 5.48
N THR A 618 19.34 3.63 5.82
CA THR A 618 19.86 2.31 6.15
C THR A 618 19.19 1.72 7.39
N CYS A 619 18.93 2.54 8.42
CA CYS A 619 18.17 2.11 9.60
C CYS A 619 16.79 1.58 9.19
N ALA A 620 16.01 2.35 8.43
CA ALA A 620 14.67 1.94 7.99
C ALA A 620 14.69 0.66 7.13
N LEU A 621 15.65 0.54 6.20
CA LEU A 621 15.80 -0.64 5.34
C LEU A 621 16.22 -1.90 6.09
N ARG A 622 16.96 -1.77 7.18
CA ARG A 622 17.36 -2.88 8.04
C ARG A 622 16.35 -3.23 9.12
N GLY A 623 15.26 -2.45 9.22
CA GLY A 623 14.25 -2.63 10.26
C GLY A 623 14.72 -2.23 11.65
N GLU A 624 15.72 -1.33 11.74
CA GLU A 624 16.09 -0.70 13.01
C GLU A 624 14.99 0.27 13.44
N GLY A 625 14.70 0.34 14.73
CA GLY A 625 13.62 1.18 15.26
C GLY A 625 13.86 2.68 15.03
N VAL A 626 12.99 3.34 14.29
CA VAL A 626 13.01 4.78 14.04
C VAL A 626 11.68 5.37 14.46
N VAL A 627 11.65 6.13 15.55
CA VAL A 627 10.47 6.86 16.01
C VAL A 627 10.57 8.31 15.60
N VAL A 628 9.53 8.78 14.91
CA VAL A 628 9.36 10.21 14.63
C VAL A 628 8.13 10.70 15.41
N MET A 629 8.39 11.33 16.53
CA MET A 629 7.33 11.84 17.42
C MET A 629 6.40 12.81 16.64
N PRO A 630 5.10 12.76 16.86
CA PRO A 630 4.15 13.66 16.21
C PRO A 630 4.15 15.07 16.84
N VAL A 631 5.34 15.61 17.03
CA VAL A 631 5.61 16.96 17.57
C VAL A 631 6.70 17.64 16.78
N LEU A 632 6.80 18.95 16.86
CA LEU A 632 7.92 19.68 16.27
C LEU A 632 9.20 19.43 17.08
N ALA A 633 10.22 18.91 16.43
CA ALA A 633 11.57 18.82 16.99
C ALA A 633 12.29 20.17 16.98
N GLY A 634 12.00 21.00 16.00
CA GLY A 634 12.61 22.31 15.83
C GLY A 634 12.28 22.96 14.49
N THR A 635 12.99 24.02 14.19
CA THR A 635 12.89 24.77 12.94
C THR A 635 14.19 24.69 12.14
N LEU A 636 14.08 24.84 10.82
CA LEU A 636 15.22 24.90 9.90
C LEU A 636 15.04 26.05 8.92
N ASP A 637 16.10 26.84 8.73
CA ASP A 637 16.14 27.90 7.74
C ASP A 637 16.15 27.32 6.31
N THR A 638 15.17 27.73 5.47
CA THR A 638 15.02 27.25 4.09
C THR A 638 16.19 27.60 3.18
N LEU A 639 16.97 28.64 3.49
CA LEU A 639 18.19 28.99 2.74
C LEU A 639 19.27 27.89 2.80
N GLN A 640 19.14 26.94 3.70
CA GLN A 640 20.10 25.85 3.91
C GLN A 640 19.66 24.49 3.30
N GLN A 641 18.58 24.47 2.52
CA GLN A 641 18.08 23.24 1.91
C GLN A 641 19.01 22.67 0.83
N GLN A 642 19.23 21.35 0.89
CA GLN A 642 20.00 20.59 -0.08
C GLN A 642 19.17 20.24 -1.33
N GLN A 643 19.83 20.15 -2.50
CA GLN A 643 19.16 20.00 -3.80
C GLN A 643 18.65 18.57 -4.11
N PRO A 644 17.52 18.41 -4.86
CA PRO A 644 16.84 17.14 -5.13
C PRO A 644 17.60 16.07 -5.94
N GLU A 645 18.55 16.48 -6.79
CA GLU A 645 19.28 15.55 -7.69
C GLU A 645 20.17 14.54 -6.96
N THR A 646 20.55 14.84 -5.74
CA THR A 646 21.42 13.99 -4.92
C THR A 646 20.69 12.74 -4.42
N ASN A 647 19.37 12.81 -4.26
CA ASN A 647 18.55 11.71 -3.79
C ASN A 647 18.59 10.47 -4.69
N LYS A 648 18.67 10.66 -6.01
CA LYS A 648 18.71 9.55 -6.99
C LYS A 648 20.01 8.75 -6.88
N ARG A 649 21.14 9.43 -6.69
CA ARG A 649 22.47 8.79 -6.55
C ARG A 649 22.59 8.04 -5.23
N ILE A 650 22.04 8.59 -4.15
CA ILE A 650 22.02 7.94 -2.84
C ILE A 650 21.16 6.69 -2.90
N ALA A 651 19.98 6.73 -3.51
CA ALA A 651 19.09 5.58 -3.63
C ALA A 651 19.74 4.44 -4.42
N ALA A 652 20.43 4.73 -5.52
CA ALA A 652 21.15 3.74 -6.31
C ALA A 652 22.28 3.08 -5.49
N GLY A 653 23.09 3.89 -4.77
CA GLY A 653 24.15 3.38 -3.92
C GLY A 653 23.65 2.52 -2.75
N LEU A 654 22.52 2.87 -2.16
CA LEU A 654 21.90 2.09 -1.08
C LEU A 654 21.40 0.73 -1.58
N LEU A 655 20.82 0.66 -2.75
CA LEU A 655 20.37 -0.61 -3.36
C LEU A 655 21.53 -1.58 -3.58
N ASP A 656 22.68 -1.06 -4.01
CA ASP A 656 23.87 -1.89 -4.24
C ASP A 656 24.55 -2.34 -2.95
N GLN A 657 24.64 -1.46 -1.95
CA GLN A 657 25.41 -1.73 -0.73
C GLN A 657 24.67 -2.59 0.31
N ILE A 658 23.34 -2.43 0.40
CA ILE A 658 22.57 -3.10 1.45
C ILE A 658 22.30 -4.55 1.10
N GLY A 659 22.58 -4.97 -0.15
CA GLY A 659 22.31 -6.34 -0.59
C GLY A 659 20.87 -6.70 -0.29
N ILE A 660 19.94 -5.76 -0.58
CA ILE A 660 18.52 -5.98 -0.35
C ILE A 660 18.17 -7.28 -1.03
N ALA A 661 17.87 -8.29 -0.21
CA ALA A 661 17.53 -9.60 -0.71
C ALA A 661 16.49 -9.44 -1.84
N ALA A 662 16.65 -10.21 -2.92
CA ALA A 662 15.77 -10.13 -4.09
C ALA A 662 14.27 -10.10 -3.73
N GLY A 663 13.89 -10.68 -2.57
CA GLY A 663 12.55 -10.64 -2.01
C GLY A 663 12.06 -9.24 -1.59
N TRP A 664 12.92 -8.34 -1.12
CA TRP A 664 12.54 -6.97 -0.81
C TRP A 664 12.41 -6.12 -2.07
N GLN A 665 13.33 -6.26 -3.01
CA GLN A 665 13.21 -5.61 -4.32
C GLN A 665 11.93 -6.04 -5.03
N ALA A 666 11.60 -7.32 -5.00
CA ALA A 666 10.35 -7.82 -5.55
C ALA A 666 9.11 -7.24 -4.83
N ARG A 667 9.15 -7.09 -3.51
CA ARG A 667 8.04 -6.52 -2.73
C ARG A 667 7.87 -5.01 -2.92
N LEU A 668 8.96 -4.28 -3.13
CA LEU A 668 8.94 -2.82 -3.30
C LEU A 668 8.74 -2.39 -4.75
N LEU A 669 9.27 -3.15 -5.70
CA LEU A 669 9.28 -2.81 -7.12
C LEU A 669 8.26 -3.60 -7.95
N SER A 670 7.80 -4.72 -7.46
CA SER A 670 6.69 -5.46 -8.03
C SER A 670 5.81 -5.95 -6.90
N VAL A 671 4.63 -5.40 -6.77
CA VAL A 671 3.55 -6.17 -6.17
C VAL A 671 3.29 -7.26 -7.20
N ASP A 672 4.09 -8.33 -7.11
CA ASP A 672 3.91 -9.46 -8.00
C ASP A 672 2.60 -10.14 -7.60
N PRO A 673 1.56 -10.02 -8.42
CA PRO A 673 0.32 -10.75 -8.18
C PRO A 673 0.52 -12.27 -8.19
N VAL A 674 1.71 -12.76 -8.60
CA VAL A 674 2.09 -14.20 -8.56
C VAL A 674 2.11 -14.77 -7.14
N GLN A 675 2.10 -13.95 -6.09
CA GLN A 675 2.01 -14.46 -4.72
C GLN A 675 0.58 -14.87 -4.31
N ILE A 676 -0.42 -14.65 -5.17
CA ILE A 676 -1.74 -15.25 -5.05
C ILE A 676 -1.74 -16.48 -6.00
N PRO A 677 -1.59 -17.71 -5.50
CA PRO A 677 -1.35 -18.90 -6.35
C PRO A 677 -2.41 -19.13 -7.43
N ALA A 678 -3.63 -18.73 -7.16
CA ALA A 678 -4.76 -18.85 -8.08
C ALA A 678 -4.75 -17.83 -9.23
N GLN A 679 -3.92 -16.81 -9.20
CA GLN A 679 -3.92 -15.77 -10.23
C GLN A 679 -2.99 -16.04 -11.42
N THR A 680 -2.15 -17.06 -11.36
CA THR A 680 -1.31 -17.41 -12.51
C THR A 680 -2.18 -17.85 -13.70
N GLU A 681 -3.25 -18.58 -13.44
CA GLU A 681 -4.22 -18.99 -14.46
C GLU A 681 -5.12 -17.81 -14.89
N VAL A 682 -5.57 -16.99 -13.95
CA VAL A 682 -6.39 -15.80 -14.23
C VAL A 682 -5.62 -14.76 -15.05
N ARG A 683 -4.30 -14.68 -14.96
CA ARG A 683 -3.47 -13.82 -15.81
C ARG A 683 -3.33 -14.34 -17.22
N SER A 684 -3.18 -15.61 -17.40
CA SER A 684 -3.21 -16.21 -18.73
C SER A 684 -4.57 -15.96 -19.39
N LEU A 685 -5.66 -15.81 -18.60
CA LEU A 685 -7.00 -15.52 -19.09
C LEU A 685 -7.28 -14.06 -19.42
N VAL A 686 -6.65 -13.07 -18.73
CA VAL A 686 -6.75 -11.65 -19.14
C VAL A 686 -6.06 -11.44 -20.48
N TYR A 687 -5.02 -12.19 -20.76
CA TYR A 687 -4.25 -12.14 -22.00
C TYR A 687 -4.22 -13.50 -22.71
N GLY A 688 -5.21 -14.35 -22.46
CA GLY A 688 -5.43 -15.58 -23.17
C GLY A 688 -5.90 -15.35 -24.60
N GLU A 689 -6.25 -16.42 -25.29
CA GLU A 689 -6.56 -16.43 -26.72
C GLU A 689 -7.43 -15.25 -27.18
N ASP A 690 -8.58 -15.04 -26.56
CA ASP A 690 -9.52 -13.99 -27.01
C ASP A 690 -9.03 -12.58 -26.81
N GLN A 691 -8.24 -12.33 -25.79
CA GLN A 691 -7.73 -10.99 -25.48
C GLN A 691 -6.48 -10.63 -26.27
N LEU A 692 -5.58 -11.57 -26.47
CA LEU A 692 -4.46 -11.39 -27.40
C LEU A 692 -5.00 -11.12 -28.81
N ARG A 693 -6.03 -11.84 -29.24
CA ARG A 693 -6.70 -11.62 -30.53
C ARG A 693 -7.28 -10.22 -30.68
N GLN A 694 -7.87 -9.65 -29.61
CA GLN A 694 -8.44 -8.29 -29.65
C GLN A 694 -7.39 -7.18 -29.65
N ILE A 695 -6.24 -7.39 -29.02
CA ILE A 695 -5.18 -6.37 -28.88
C ILE A 695 -4.08 -6.53 -29.92
N PHE A 696 -4.02 -7.68 -30.61
CA PHE A 696 -3.02 -7.95 -31.62
C PHE A 696 -3.27 -7.12 -32.88
N ARG A 697 -2.35 -6.23 -33.20
CA ARG A 697 -2.39 -5.41 -34.41
C ARG A 697 -1.39 -5.97 -35.41
N ILE A 698 -1.83 -6.15 -36.64
CA ILE A 698 -1.00 -6.58 -37.77
C ILE A 698 -0.26 -5.34 -38.29
N ASN A 699 1.05 -5.30 -38.07
CA ASN A 699 1.92 -4.25 -38.63
C ASN A 699 3.15 -4.86 -39.28
N PRO A 700 2.98 -5.50 -40.42
CA PRO A 700 4.07 -6.17 -41.15
C PRO A 700 5.04 -5.13 -41.71
N VAL A 701 6.29 -5.17 -41.26
CA VAL A 701 7.38 -4.40 -41.85
C VAL A 701 8.19 -5.38 -42.69
N GLY A 702 8.05 -5.28 -44.00
CA GLY A 702 8.72 -6.18 -44.97
C GLY A 702 8.04 -6.22 -46.33
N PRO A 703 8.52 -7.04 -47.28
CA PRO A 703 7.94 -7.13 -48.61
C PRO A 703 6.50 -7.67 -48.53
N VAL A 704 5.60 -7.05 -49.29
CA VAL A 704 4.21 -7.50 -49.42
C VAL A 704 4.21 -8.89 -50.07
N ARG A 705 3.66 -9.87 -49.36
CA ARG A 705 3.46 -11.24 -49.87
C ARG A 705 1.97 -11.56 -49.93
N SER A 706 1.66 -12.66 -50.63
CA SER A 706 0.27 -13.11 -50.80
C SER A 706 -0.38 -13.69 -49.51
N TRP A 707 0.35 -13.76 -48.43
CA TRP A 707 -0.11 -14.21 -47.11
C TRP A 707 0.45 -13.30 -46.02
N GLU A 708 -0.27 -13.17 -44.93
CA GLU A 708 0.10 -12.29 -43.83
C GLU A 708 1.13 -12.97 -42.93
N PRO A 709 2.35 -12.41 -42.76
CA PRO A 709 3.38 -12.99 -41.91
C PRO A 709 3.13 -12.81 -40.43
N VAL A 710 2.17 -11.96 -40.07
CA VAL A 710 1.75 -11.67 -38.70
C VAL A 710 0.24 -11.81 -38.64
N GLY A 711 -0.27 -12.57 -37.71
CA GLY A 711 -1.70 -12.76 -37.57
C GLY A 711 -2.04 -13.60 -36.35
N TRP A 712 -3.29 -14.04 -36.31
CA TRP A 712 -3.79 -14.94 -35.29
C TRP A 712 -3.95 -16.35 -35.88
N GLN A 713 -3.40 -17.35 -35.21
CA GLN A 713 -3.54 -18.74 -35.60
C GLN A 713 -4.59 -19.43 -34.74
N ASP A 714 -5.81 -19.54 -35.24
CA ASP A 714 -6.95 -20.13 -34.54
C ASP A 714 -6.68 -21.56 -34.04
N SER A 715 -5.98 -22.40 -34.83
CA SER A 715 -5.66 -23.79 -34.48
C SER A 715 -4.69 -23.91 -33.28
N ALA A 716 -3.92 -22.87 -32.99
CA ALA A 716 -2.94 -22.85 -31.91
C ALA A 716 -3.35 -21.91 -30.78
N GLY A 717 -4.43 -21.14 -30.97
CA GLY A 717 -4.87 -20.14 -30.01
C GLY A 717 -3.80 -19.11 -29.69
N ALA A 718 -3.05 -18.66 -30.68
CA ALA A 718 -1.81 -17.95 -30.45
C ALA A 718 -1.53 -16.86 -31.51
N ALA A 719 -0.78 -15.82 -31.09
CA ALA A 719 -0.25 -14.84 -32.03
C ALA A 719 0.87 -15.46 -32.88
N LEU A 720 0.73 -15.39 -34.21
CA LEU A 720 1.71 -15.85 -35.19
C LEU A 720 2.62 -14.71 -35.63
N VAL A 721 3.94 -14.92 -35.56
CA VAL A 721 4.95 -14.00 -36.09
C VAL A 721 5.93 -14.81 -36.95
N HIS A 722 5.61 -14.95 -38.24
CA HIS A 722 6.34 -15.80 -39.15
C HIS A 722 7.65 -15.16 -39.63
N PRO A 723 8.83 -15.80 -39.45
CA PRO A 723 10.08 -15.22 -39.91
C PRO A 723 10.13 -15.13 -41.44
N LEU A 724 10.64 -14.03 -41.95
CA LEU A 724 10.81 -13.79 -43.39
C LEU A 724 12.28 -13.75 -43.77
N GLU A 725 12.62 -14.35 -44.89
CA GLU A 725 13.98 -14.35 -45.44
C GLU A 725 14.56 -12.93 -45.57
N GLY A 726 15.70 -12.69 -44.91
CA GLY A 726 16.40 -11.41 -44.96
C GLY A 726 15.73 -10.28 -44.18
N HIS A 727 14.69 -10.57 -43.37
CA HIS A 727 13.95 -9.57 -42.65
C HIS A 727 13.70 -9.97 -41.18
N VAL A 728 13.43 -8.97 -40.35
CA VAL A 728 12.83 -9.16 -39.01
C VAL A 728 11.34 -8.93 -39.16
N THR A 729 10.54 -9.90 -38.77
CA THR A 729 9.09 -9.76 -38.70
C THR A 729 8.70 -9.26 -37.32
N ILE A 730 7.81 -8.27 -37.25
CA ILE A 730 7.39 -7.62 -36.03
C ILE A 730 5.86 -7.73 -35.91
N GLY A 731 5.39 -8.35 -34.84
CA GLY A 731 4.01 -8.30 -34.40
C GLY A 731 3.89 -7.26 -33.25
N GLU A 732 2.93 -6.34 -33.35
CA GLU A 732 2.67 -5.31 -32.36
C GLU A 732 1.44 -5.66 -31.53
N LEU A 733 1.59 -5.67 -30.22
CA LEU A 733 0.49 -5.76 -29.26
C LEU A 733 0.21 -4.36 -28.71
N ALA A 734 -0.99 -3.87 -28.90
CA ALA A 734 -1.45 -2.61 -28.33
C ALA A 734 -2.38 -2.87 -27.14
N GLY A 735 -2.09 -2.26 -26.02
CA GLY A 735 -2.91 -2.38 -24.81
C GLY A 735 -2.73 -1.22 -23.85
N PRO A 736 -3.64 -1.09 -22.87
CA PRO A 736 -3.60 -0.01 -21.92
C PRO A 736 -2.57 -0.23 -20.79
N TRP A 737 -1.62 -1.13 -20.99
CA TRP A 737 -0.62 -1.42 -19.98
C TRP A 737 0.37 -0.27 -19.83
N ARG A 738 0.48 0.17 -18.59
CA ARG A 738 1.48 1.15 -18.19
C ARG A 738 2.39 0.50 -17.15
N ARG A 739 3.72 0.78 -17.23
CA ARG A 739 4.71 0.35 -16.25
C ARG A 739 4.93 -1.15 -16.18
N ILE A 740 5.13 -1.75 -17.33
CA ILE A 740 5.63 -3.12 -17.38
C ILE A 740 7.04 -3.15 -16.78
N SER A 741 7.23 -3.97 -15.75
CA SER A 741 8.54 -4.21 -15.13
C SER A 741 9.26 -5.40 -15.74
N ARG A 742 8.49 -6.36 -16.20
CA ARG A 742 8.97 -7.57 -16.82
C ARG A 742 7.91 -8.14 -17.74
N LEU A 743 8.37 -8.67 -18.88
CA LEU A 743 7.56 -9.49 -19.78
C LEU A 743 8.13 -10.89 -19.80
N VAL A 744 7.27 -11.89 -19.77
CA VAL A 744 7.63 -13.28 -20.04
C VAL A 744 6.75 -13.77 -21.17
N ALA A 745 7.32 -13.95 -22.35
CA ALA A 745 6.59 -14.48 -23.49
C ALA A 745 6.87 -15.97 -23.65
N HIS A 746 5.82 -16.76 -23.71
CA HIS A 746 5.91 -18.15 -24.10
C HIS A 746 5.91 -18.21 -25.61
N VAL A 747 6.86 -18.91 -26.20
CA VAL A 747 7.02 -19.02 -27.65
C VAL A 747 7.24 -20.46 -28.05
N ARG A 748 6.68 -20.84 -29.19
CA ARG A 748 6.82 -22.18 -29.75
C ARG A 748 6.99 -22.09 -31.26
N ASN A 749 7.86 -22.92 -31.81
CA ASN A 749 7.90 -23.22 -33.24
C ASN A 749 6.93 -24.39 -33.51
N ALA A 750 5.82 -24.11 -34.16
CA ALA A 750 4.75 -25.09 -34.37
C ALA A 750 5.09 -26.14 -35.44
N ARG A 751 6.15 -25.91 -36.23
CA ARG A 751 6.63 -26.84 -37.25
C ARG A 751 7.90 -27.57 -36.82
N THR A 752 8.06 -28.76 -37.38
CA THR A 752 9.21 -29.65 -37.13
C THR A 752 10.14 -29.80 -38.33
N ASP A 753 9.75 -29.25 -39.52
CA ASP A 753 10.38 -29.41 -40.80
C ASP A 753 11.06 -28.11 -41.29
N ASN A 754 11.79 -27.45 -40.43
CA ASN A 754 12.47 -26.16 -40.70
C ASN A 754 13.83 -26.08 -40.00
N ASP A 755 14.57 -25.00 -40.24
CA ASP A 755 15.90 -24.76 -39.62
C ASP A 755 15.81 -24.04 -38.23
N GLY A 756 14.62 -23.83 -37.69
CA GLY A 756 14.39 -23.02 -36.53
C GLY A 756 14.36 -21.52 -36.83
N ALA A 757 14.11 -20.71 -35.80
CA ALA A 757 14.08 -19.25 -35.91
C ALA A 757 14.73 -18.60 -34.69
N GLU A 758 15.18 -17.37 -34.85
CA GLU A 758 15.56 -16.50 -33.76
C GLU A 758 14.36 -15.61 -33.40
N VAL A 759 14.07 -15.50 -32.13
CA VAL A 759 12.95 -14.73 -31.59
C VAL A 759 13.38 -13.80 -30.48
N ALA A 760 12.70 -12.67 -30.36
CA ALA A 760 12.89 -11.72 -29.27
C ALA A 760 11.57 -11.04 -28.94
N ILE A 761 11.51 -10.41 -27.78
CA ILE A 761 10.43 -9.51 -27.39
C ILE A 761 10.99 -8.14 -27.07
N ALA A 762 10.23 -7.09 -27.35
CA ALA A 762 10.63 -5.74 -27.01
C ALA A 762 9.46 -4.95 -26.43
N LEU A 763 9.79 -3.94 -25.64
CA LEU A 763 8.88 -2.95 -25.12
C LEU A 763 9.29 -1.58 -25.66
N ALA A 764 8.37 -0.87 -26.30
CA ALA A 764 8.62 0.42 -26.92
C ALA A 764 7.60 1.47 -26.46
N ARG A 765 7.94 2.75 -26.62
CA ARG A 765 6.98 3.83 -26.42
C ARG A 765 5.93 3.86 -27.50
N SER A 766 4.71 4.33 -27.18
CA SER A 766 3.59 4.39 -28.13
C SER A 766 3.89 5.18 -29.40
N GLN A 767 4.78 6.16 -29.31
CA GLN A 767 5.21 7.00 -30.42
C GLN A 767 6.26 6.35 -31.33
N VAL A 768 6.87 5.23 -30.93
CA VAL A 768 7.90 4.53 -31.72
C VAL A 768 7.19 3.65 -32.74
N GLU A 769 7.48 3.87 -34.00
CA GLU A 769 6.93 3.04 -35.08
C GLU A 769 7.75 1.75 -35.28
N ALA A 770 7.09 0.67 -35.69
CA ALA A 770 7.77 -0.60 -35.92
C ALA A 770 8.92 -0.49 -36.96
N SER A 771 8.82 0.44 -37.89
CA SER A 771 9.90 0.77 -38.87
C SER A 771 11.15 1.33 -38.17
N ASP A 772 10.98 2.11 -37.13
CA ASP A 772 12.11 2.67 -36.37
C ASP A 772 12.80 1.57 -35.56
N VAL A 773 12.03 0.64 -34.98
CA VAL A 773 12.58 -0.56 -34.33
C VAL A 773 13.39 -1.40 -35.27
N LEU A 774 12.89 -1.64 -36.48
CA LEU A 774 13.59 -2.42 -37.50
C LEU A 774 14.94 -1.80 -37.88
N LYS A 775 14.95 -0.50 -38.11
CA LYS A 775 16.15 0.27 -38.47
C LYS A 775 17.20 0.19 -37.36
N LEU A 776 16.78 0.30 -36.13
CA LEU A 776 17.65 0.21 -34.97
C LEU A 776 18.24 -1.19 -34.76
N ILE A 777 17.45 -2.23 -34.96
CA ILE A 777 17.93 -3.62 -34.89
C ILE A 777 18.97 -3.87 -36.01
N GLN A 778 18.79 -3.28 -37.19
CA GLN A 778 19.73 -3.41 -38.33
C GLN A 778 21.01 -2.61 -38.06
N ASP A 779 20.94 -1.45 -37.49
CA ASP A 779 22.08 -0.58 -37.17
C ASP A 779 22.86 -0.98 -35.91
N GLY A 780 22.39 -2.00 -35.16
CA GLY A 780 23.04 -2.51 -33.95
C GLY A 780 22.94 -1.59 -32.76
N GLY A 781 22.04 -0.60 -32.80
CA GLY A 781 21.78 0.36 -31.74
C GLY A 781 20.56 -0.02 -30.86
N THR A 782 20.64 0.23 -29.57
CA THR A 782 19.48 0.21 -28.68
C THR A 782 19.20 1.63 -28.22
N PRO A 783 18.13 2.28 -28.71
CA PRO A 783 17.81 3.61 -28.24
C PRO A 783 17.16 3.57 -26.85
N ASP A 784 17.22 4.69 -26.17
CA ASP A 784 16.62 4.90 -24.85
C ASP A 784 15.09 4.67 -24.78
N ASP A 785 14.45 4.54 -25.95
CA ASP A 785 13.00 4.41 -26.11
C ASP A 785 12.51 2.97 -26.31
N ILE A 786 13.43 1.99 -26.34
CA ILE A 786 13.11 0.57 -26.56
C ILE A 786 13.94 -0.29 -25.61
N ALA A 787 13.26 -1.18 -24.88
CA ALA A 787 13.91 -2.28 -24.18
C ALA A 787 13.67 -3.56 -24.99
N MET A 788 14.71 -4.37 -25.22
CA MET A 788 14.63 -5.60 -26.00
C MET A 788 15.32 -6.75 -25.29
N SER A 789 14.73 -7.95 -25.33
CA SER A 789 15.38 -9.18 -24.88
C SER A 789 16.53 -9.58 -25.83
N ASN A 790 17.42 -10.45 -25.33
CA ASN A 790 18.34 -11.13 -26.22
C ASN A 790 17.57 -11.99 -27.23
N TRP A 791 18.16 -12.16 -28.44
CA TRP A 791 17.66 -13.12 -29.40
C TRP A 791 17.85 -14.55 -28.89
N SER A 792 16.79 -15.35 -28.97
CA SER A 792 16.77 -16.74 -28.53
C SER A 792 16.45 -17.63 -29.74
N VAL A 793 17.20 -18.71 -29.91
CA VAL A 793 16.96 -19.69 -30.98
C VAL A 793 15.85 -20.64 -30.54
N ILE A 794 14.82 -20.79 -31.38
CA ILE A 794 13.78 -21.80 -31.21
C ILE A 794 13.96 -22.87 -32.26
N GLU A 795 14.34 -24.05 -31.81
CA GLU A 795 14.53 -25.22 -32.70
C GLU A 795 13.15 -25.70 -33.24
N PRO A 796 13.16 -26.46 -34.35
CA PRO A 796 11.94 -27.05 -34.90
C PRO A 796 11.15 -27.83 -33.89
N GLY A 797 9.86 -27.55 -33.74
CA GLY A 797 8.99 -28.16 -32.71
C GLY A 797 9.31 -27.77 -31.25
N GLY A 798 10.35 -26.94 -31.05
CA GLY A 798 10.79 -26.50 -29.76
C GLY A 798 9.97 -25.37 -29.18
N SER A 799 10.11 -25.13 -27.85
CA SER A 799 9.52 -24.01 -27.15
C SER A 799 10.52 -23.36 -26.20
N ALA A 800 10.32 -22.08 -25.91
CA ALA A 800 11.10 -21.35 -24.92
C ALA A 800 10.27 -20.28 -24.20
N GLN A 801 10.83 -19.77 -23.12
CA GLN A 801 10.35 -18.56 -22.45
C GLN A 801 11.34 -17.43 -22.69
N LEU A 802 10.86 -16.35 -23.27
CA LEU A 802 11.61 -15.11 -23.43
C LEU A 802 11.36 -14.21 -22.22
N ASN A 803 12.43 -13.74 -21.61
CA ASN A 803 12.34 -12.84 -20.48
C ASN A 803 12.90 -11.47 -20.85
N LEU A 804 12.13 -10.42 -20.59
CA LEU A 804 12.55 -9.03 -20.73
C LEU A 804 12.34 -8.32 -19.39
N ALA A 805 13.43 -8.00 -18.71
CA ALA A 805 13.41 -7.14 -17.55
C ALA A 805 13.46 -5.67 -17.99
N CYS A 806 12.50 -4.87 -17.55
CA CYS A 806 12.35 -3.49 -17.99
C CYS A 806 12.78 -2.50 -16.91
N TYR A 807 13.85 -2.81 -16.17
CA TYR A 807 14.39 -1.93 -15.13
C TYR A 807 14.88 -0.61 -15.75
N GLY A 808 14.38 0.50 -15.22
CA GLY A 808 14.77 1.84 -15.68
C GLY A 808 14.09 2.33 -16.95
N VAL A 809 13.16 1.58 -17.51
CA VAL A 809 12.35 2.04 -18.64
C VAL A 809 11.37 3.11 -18.15
N SER A 810 11.53 4.33 -18.65
CA SER A 810 10.75 5.50 -18.22
C SER A 810 9.28 5.43 -18.63
N LYS A 811 8.46 6.33 -18.06
CA LYS A 811 7.03 6.47 -18.36
C LYS A 811 6.74 6.47 -19.87
N GLY A 812 5.76 5.67 -20.30
CA GLY A 812 5.23 5.72 -21.66
C GLY A 812 5.60 4.55 -22.57
N HIS A 813 6.24 3.49 -22.05
CA HIS A 813 6.43 2.24 -22.80
C HIS A 813 5.14 1.42 -22.68
N ASP A 814 4.36 1.41 -23.73
CA ASP A 814 3.02 0.82 -23.80
C ASP A 814 2.77 -0.06 -25.03
N LYS A 815 3.79 -0.26 -25.88
CA LYS A 815 3.76 -1.19 -26.99
C LYS A 815 4.64 -2.41 -26.71
N VAL A 816 4.09 -3.60 -26.85
CA VAL A 816 4.84 -4.85 -26.82
C VAL A 816 5.05 -5.33 -28.25
N LEU A 817 6.29 -5.64 -28.59
CA LEU A 817 6.68 -6.12 -29.90
C LEU A 817 7.14 -7.56 -29.80
N LEU A 818 6.59 -8.41 -30.65
CA LEU A 818 6.99 -9.81 -30.85
C LEU A 818 7.82 -9.88 -32.12
N LEU A 819 9.03 -10.35 -31.99
CA LEU A 819 9.99 -10.34 -33.11
C LEU A 819 10.42 -11.76 -33.52
N SER A 820 10.50 -12.01 -34.79
CA SER A 820 11.10 -13.23 -35.34
C SER A 820 11.94 -12.93 -36.56
N ARG A 821 13.00 -13.74 -36.77
CA ARG A 821 13.82 -13.72 -37.96
C ARG A 821 14.36 -15.12 -38.24
N PRO A 822 14.73 -15.43 -39.49
CA PRO A 822 15.39 -16.70 -39.82
C PRO A 822 16.71 -16.85 -39.05
N ARG A 823 17.02 -18.07 -38.67
CA ARG A 823 18.28 -18.40 -38.00
C ARG A 823 19.45 -18.13 -38.94
N ASN A 824 20.51 -17.46 -38.49
CA ASN A 824 21.75 -17.19 -39.22
C ASN A 824 21.59 -16.52 -40.60
N GLY A 825 20.55 -15.72 -40.81
CA GLY A 825 20.25 -15.10 -42.07
C GLY A 825 19.91 -16.11 -43.19
N GLY A 826 19.53 -17.34 -42.81
CA GLY A 826 19.16 -18.44 -43.67
C GLY A 826 18.00 -18.12 -44.61
N ARG A 827 17.94 -18.86 -45.73
CA ARG A 827 16.89 -18.70 -46.76
C ARG A 827 15.56 -19.38 -46.35
N ASP A 828 15.59 -20.22 -45.34
CA ASP A 828 14.43 -21.01 -44.95
C ASP A 828 13.57 -20.29 -43.91
N ALA A 829 12.46 -19.77 -44.42
CA ALA A 829 11.47 -19.05 -43.62
C ALA A 829 10.25 -19.94 -43.25
N ASN A 830 10.41 -21.26 -43.22
CA ASN A 830 9.32 -22.19 -42.99
C ASN A 830 8.97 -22.39 -41.48
N ALA A 831 9.70 -21.76 -40.58
CA ALA A 831 9.38 -21.80 -39.16
C ALA A 831 8.05 -21.08 -38.86
N GLU A 832 7.19 -21.69 -38.07
CA GLU A 832 5.91 -21.14 -37.64
C GLU A 832 5.99 -20.77 -36.17
N ILE A 833 6.35 -19.51 -35.92
CA ILE A 833 6.58 -19.00 -34.58
C ILE A 833 5.27 -18.46 -34.01
N VAL A 834 4.80 -19.09 -32.91
CA VAL A 834 3.58 -18.72 -32.23
C VAL A 834 3.86 -18.33 -30.78
N PHE A 835 3.14 -17.33 -30.30
CA PHE A 835 3.16 -16.84 -28.92
C PHE A 835 1.80 -17.12 -28.27
N PRO A 836 1.65 -18.28 -27.57
CA PRO A 836 0.38 -18.67 -26.97
C PRO A 836 0.04 -17.87 -25.70
N ALA A 837 1.02 -17.34 -25.01
CA ALA A 837 0.82 -16.58 -23.80
C ALA A 837 1.93 -15.54 -23.57
N ILE A 838 1.58 -14.44 -22.94
CA ILE A 838 2.52 -13.41 -22.48
C ILE A 838 2.11 -13.02 -21.06
N ASP A 839 3.04 -13.19 -20.13
CA ASP A 839 2.86 -12.76 -18.75
C ASP A 839 3.40 -11.33 -18.60
N PHE A 840 2.57 -10.45 -18.12
CA PHE A 840 2.90 -9.06 -17.86
C PHE A 840 3.10 -8.87 -16.35
N HIS A 841 4.26 -8.39 -15.98
CA HIS A 841 4.54 -7.97 -14.62
C HIS A 841 4.60 -6.45 -14.57
N PHE A 842 3.90 -5.83 -13.64
CA PHE A 842 3.78 -4.38 -13.54
C PHE A 842 4.49 -3.87 -12.29
N ASN A 843 5.19 -2.74 -12.41
CA ASN A 843 5.72 -2.01 -11.27
C ASN A 843 4.68 -1.05 -10.71
N ASN A 844 4.43 -1.14 -9.43
CA ASN A 844 3.61 -0.16 -8.72
C ASN A 844 4.42 1.06 -8.27
N LEU A 845 5.74 1.03 -8.41
CA LEU A 845 6.65 2.11 -8.03
C LEU A 845 7.42 2.60 -9.24
N SER A 846 7.26 3.87 -9.63
CA SER A 846 8.20 4.50 -10.53
C SER A 846 9.42 4.96 -9.72
N ILE A 847 10.55 4.34 -9.98
CA ILE A 847 11.84 4.96 -9.71
C ILE A 847 12.04 5.97 -10.84
N GLY A 848 11.45 7.14 -10.71
CA GLY A 848 11.54 8.20 -11.71
C GLY A 848 12.36 9.37 -11.22
#